data_b23a3ac66516c26ec1aa244658496c6c
#
_entry.id   b23a3ac66516c26ec1aa244658496c6c
#
_cell.length_a   1.000
_cell.length_b   1.000
_cell.length_c   1.000
_cell.angle_alpha   90.00
_cell.angle_beta   90.00
_cell.angle_gamma   90.00
#
_symmetry.space_group_name_H-M   'P 1'
#
loop_
_entity.id
_entity.type
_entity.pdbx_description
1 polymer ?
#
loop_
_entity_poly.entity_id
_entity_poly.type
_entity_poly.pdbx_seq_one_letter_code
_entity_poly.pdbx_strand_id
1 'polypeptide(L)'
;MKIAQLIRLISIINSLFINSVCSAQNPTESLLEDILEDLSVNNDIDNSVNTLNWENELEELSTRLQEPVNLNAATREQLEQFPFLSDIQIERLLAYVYIHGQMQTIYELQLIEEMDRETIRYLLPFVCIKAINNESEFQWKNMLKSAMKYGKHEMLTRMDIPFYRRKGYEHVYLGPSVYNSVKYSFRYSDRLYAGVVAEKDAGEPFAALHNRYGYDYYSFYLLLKNWGRLKALAVGNYRLSFGQGLVISTDYLMGKTIYASSFNNRSGGVKKHSSTDEYNYFRGLAATVALSKHWDISGFYSHRSLDGVITGGEITSIYKTGLHRSQKEADKKRLFTLQLTGGNISYQQNRIRLGFTGIYYVFNRPYEPELTGYSKYNLHGNHFYNLGVDYAYRWHRFSFQGETAIGKQGWASLNRLQYSPVQDVHLMLIHRFYSYDYWAMFGRSFGEGSAVQNEQGYYIGLETSPFAYWKFFASFDLFSFPWKRYRVSKPSRGTDGLIQAIFTPYTDLSMSLKYRYKQKERDRSGSKGMLTLPVFHHQFRYRLNYSFKDAFNIRTTLDYNHFHSQDRAATKGYQVTQMISSRLPWARLFADVQGSYFSADDYDSRVYAAEKGLLYTFYTPSFQGRGFRYSVRLRYELNKHWLFITKLGETIYLDRNEIGSGNDLIRGNKKADIQMQLRIKF
;
A
#
# COMPACT_ATOMS: atom_id res chain seq x y z
N MET A 1 -3.65 27.65 24.44
CA MET A 1 -4.67 28.30 23.58
C MET A 1 -5.93 27.45 23.65
N LYS A 2 -7.08 28.03 24.01
CA LYS A 2 -8.32 27.26 24.21
C LYS A 2 -8.85 26.77 22.85
N ILE A 3 -9.36 25.56 22.76
CA ILE A 3 -9.94 24.94 21.54
C ILE A 3 -10.89 25.88 20.81
N ALA A 4 -11.67 26.68 21.55
CA ALA A 4 -12.56 27.70 21.00
C ALA A 4 -11.85 28.83 20.19
N GLN A 5 -10.60 29.13 20.48
CA GLN A 5 -9.82 30.09 19.70
C GLN A 5 -9.28 29.48 18.41
N LEU A 6 -8.95 28.19 18.43
CA LEU A 6 -8.54 27.45 17.24
C LEU A 6 -9.71 27.28 16.26
N ILE A 7 -10.90 26.93 16.78
CA ILE A 7 -12.14 26.86 15.97
C ILE A 7 -12.49 28.23 15.35
N ARG A 8 -12.34 29.32 16.10
CA ARG A 8 -12.53 30.66 15.55
C ARG A 8 -11.50 31.04 14.50
N LEU A 9 -10.23 30.66 14.68
CA LEU A 9 -9.18 30.89 13.70
C LEU A 9 -9.45 30.11 12.38
N ILE A 10 -9.89 28.88 12.49
CA ILE A 10 -10.29 28.02 11.34
C ILE A 10 -11.51 28.66 10.64
N SER A 11 -12.49 29.16 11.38
CA SER A 11 -13.65 29.85 10.83
C SER A 11 -13.29 31.15 10.11
N ILE A 12 -12.34 31.91 10.63
CA ILE A 12 -11.85 33.17 10.02
C ILE A 12 -11.05 32.85 8.74
N ILE A 13 -10.20 31.84 8.75
CA ILE A 13 -9.45 31.39 7.56
C ILE A 13 -10.43 30.93 6.47
N ASN A 14 -11.46 30.18 6.80
CA ASN A 14 -12.49 29.78 5.85
C ASN A 14 -13.26 31.00 5.27
N SER A 15 -13.51 32.06 6.04
CA SER A 15 -14.22 33.24 5.57
C SER A 15 -13.37 34.17 4.68
N LEU A 16 -12.05 34.17 4.82
CA LEU A 16 -11.15 34.99 4.02
C LEU A 16 -10.91 34.45 2.60
N PHE A 17 -11.11 33.15 2.36
CA PHE A 17 -10.89 32.52 1.05
C PHE A 17 -12.12 32.50 0.12
N ILE A 18 -13.28 32.96 0.55
CA ILE A 18 -14.55 32.88 -0.21
C ILE A 18 -14.57 33.79 -1.46
N ASN A 19 -13.62 34.69 -1.65
CA ASN A 19 -13.68 35.75 -2.68
C ASN A 19 -12.81 35.54 -3.94
N SER A 20 -12.17 34.39 -4.18
CA SER A 20 -11.35 34.20 -5.38
C SER A 20 -11.80 33.06 -6.29
N VAL A 21 -12.29 33.48 -7.37
CA VAL A 21 -12.59 32.99 -8.75
C VAL A 21 -12.18 31.58 -9.19
N CYS A 22 -13.16 30.92 -9.78
CA CYS A 22 -13.27 29.68 -10.56
C CYS A 22 -12.09 29.20 -11.41
N SER A 23 -11.75 27.89 -11.33
CA SER A 23 -11.66 26.93 -12.43
C SER A 23 -11.14 25.57 -11.99
N ALA A 24 -11.58 24.51 -12.65
CA ALA A 24 -11.60 23.11 -12.25
C ALA A 24 -10.27 22.45 -11.82
N GLN A 25 -10.30 21.70 -10.72
CA GLN A 25 -9.30 20.67 -10.39
C GLN A 25 -9.41 19.50 -11.40
N ASN A 26 -8.30 18.75 -11.61
CA ASN A 26 -8.41 17.38 -12.10
C ASN A 26 -8.98 16.54 -10.94
N PRO A 27 -10.26 16.19 -10.95
CA PRO A 27 -10.91 15.50 -9.82
C PRO A 27 -10.33 14.10 -9.56
N THR A 28 -9.59 13.58 -10.53
CA THR A 28 -9.04 12.23 -10.59
C THR A 28 -7.88 11.97 -9.64
N GLU A 29 -7.00 12.94 -9.40
CA GLU A 29 -5.81 12.72 -8.56
C GLU A 29 -6.12 12.90 -7.07
N SER A 30 -7.01 13.84 -6.73
CA SER A 30 -7.51 13.98 -5.37
C SER A 30 -8.32 12.76 -4.93
N LEU A 31 -9.07 12.17 -5.84
CA LEU A 31 -9.83 10.95 -5.58
C LEU A 31 -8.93 9.74 -5.32
N LEU A 32 -7.81 9.61 -6.06
CA LEU A 32 -6.83 8.56 -5.82
C LEU A 32 -6.22 8.68 -4.42
N GLU A 33 -5.85 9.91 -4.03
CA GLU A 33 -5.31 10.19 -2.70
C GLU A 33 -6.36 9.90 -1.60
N ASP A 34 -7.64 10.20 -1.84
CA ASP A 34 -8.73 9.89 -0.92
C ASP A 34 -8.95 8.38 -0.74
N ILE A 35 -8.97 7.63 -1.84
CA ILE A 35 -9.06 6.16 -1.82
C ILE A 35 -7.90 5.58 -1.00
N LEU A 36 -6.69 6.06 -1.24
CA LEU A 36 -5.50 5.57 -0.55
C LEU A 36 -5.48 5.95 0.92
N GLU A 37 -5.93 7.14 1.25
CA GLU A 37 -6.05 7.55 2.65
C GLU A 37 -7.06 6.68 3.39
N ASP A 38 -8.22 6.40 2.81
CA ASP A 38 -9.22 5.53 3.40
C ASP A 38 -8.71 4.09 3.55
N LEU A 39 -7.91 3.62 2.61
CA LEU A 39 -7.28 2.30 2.68
C LEU A 39 -6.12 2.24 3.69
N SER A 40 -5.32 3.30 3.81
CA SER A 40 -4.11 3.33 4.64
C SER A 40 -4.38 3.57 6.13
N VAL A 41 -5.33 4.43 6.44
CA VAL A 41 -5.67 4.81 7.83
C VAL A 41 -6.23 3.63 8.63
N ASN A 42 -6.68 2.58 7.95
CA ASN A 42 -7.14 1.35 8.58
C ASN A 42 -6.00 0.39 8.96
N ASN A 43 -4.79 0.63 8.44
CA ASN A 43 -3.64 -0.18 8.79
C ASN A 43 -3.13 0.16 10.18
N ASP A 44 -2.78 -0.89 10.92
CA ASP A 44 -2.33 -0.75 12.30
C ASP A 44 -1.09 0.14 12.43
N ILE A 45 -1.14 0.88 13.47
CA ILE A 45 -0.16 1.78 14.05
C ILE A 45 1.27 1.16 14.17
N ASP A 46 1.39 -0.17 14.19
CA ASP A 46 2.67 -0.86 14.38
C ASP A 46 3.45 -1.16 13.07
N ASN A 47 2.88 -0.89 11.91
CA ASN A 47 3.48 -1.26 10.63
C ASN A 47 4.18 -0.07 9.93
N SER A 48 5.23 0.48 10.54
CA SER A 48 6.12 1.47 9.90
C SER A 48 6.87 0.94 8.66
N VAL A 49 6.89 -0.37 8.44
CA VAL A 49 7.55 -1.04 7.31
C VAL A 49 6.75 -0.95 6.00
N ASN A 50 5.47 -0.55 6.05
CA ASN A 50 4.56 -0.66 4.90
C ASN A 50 4.51 0.57 3.97
N THR A 51 5.18 1.67 4.29
CA THR A 51 5.11 2.90 3.48
C THR A 51 5.78 2.77 2.11
N LEU A 52 6.79 1.95 1.97
CA LEU A 52 7.54 1.77 0.72
C LEU A 52 6.81 0.94 -0.35
N ASN A 53 5.85 0.10 0.06
CA ASN A 53 5.16 -0.78 -0.89
C ASN A 53 4.07 -0.08 -1.71
N TRP A 54 3.61 1.11 -1.30
CA TRP A 54 2.57 1.87 -2.00
C TRP A 54 3.02 2.44 -3.34
N GLU A 55 4.30 2.68 -3.54
CA GLU A 55 4.83 3.32 -4.74
C GLU A 55 4.44 2.57 -6.02
N ASN A 56 4.57 1.25 -6.02
CA ASN A 56 4.21 0.42 -7.18
C ASN A 56 2.70 0.48 -7.49
N GLU A 57 1.86 0.39 -6.46
CA GLU A 57 0.40 0.41 -6.61
C GLU A 57 -0.09 1.79 -7.08
N LEU A 58 0.47 2.85 -6.50
CA LEU A 58 0.21 4.24 -6.90
C LEU A 58 0.58 4.49 -8.35
N GLU A 59 1.74 3.98 -8.80
CA GLU A 59 2.17 4.11 -10.18
C GLU A 59 1.25 3.34 -11.13
N GLU A 60 0.81 2.13 -10.77
CA GLU A 60 -0.12 1.35 -11.57
C GLU A 60 -1.47 2.07 -11.72
N LEU A 61 -2.06 2.55 -10.62
CA LEU A 61 -3.31 3.30 -10.63
C LEU A 61 -3.18 4.64 -11.38
N SER A 62 -2.10 5.38 -11.15
CA SER A 62 -1.85 6.65 -11.88
C SER A 62 -1.65 6.43 -13.38
N THR A 63 -1.09 5.28 -13.78
CA THR A 63 -0.99 4.89 -15.19
C THR A 63 -2.38 4.70 -15.79
N ARG A 64 -3.31 4.09 -15.05
CA ARG A 64 -4.70 3.88 -15.51
C ARG A 64 -5.49 5.18 -15.59
N LEU A 65 -5.20 6.17 -14.76
CA LEU A 65 -5.77 7.53 -14.93
C LEU A 65 -5.39 8.17 -16.26
N GLN A 66 -4.19 7.90 -16.74
CA GLN A 66 -3.70 8.46 -18.01
C GLN A 66 -4.16 7.66 -19.23
N GLU A 67 -4.43 6.38 -19.05
CA GLU A 67 -4.92 5.46 -20.08
C GLU A 67 -6.09 4.65 -19.53
N PRO A 68 -7.30 5.25 -19.56
CA PRO A 68 -8.48 4.58 -19.05
C PRO A 68 -8.76 3.27 -19.80
N VAL A 69 -9.18 2.26 -19.03
CA VAL A 69 -9.54 0.95 -19.56
C VAL A 69 -10.83 1.07 -20.38
N ASN A 70 -10.83 0.59 -21.61
CA ASN A 70 -12.05 0.51 -22.41
C ASN A 70 -12.93 -0.64 -21.88
N LEU A 71 -14.08 -0.31 -21.29
CA LEU A 71 -14.97 -1.31 -20.69
C LEU A 71 -15.51 -2.31 -21.71
N ASN A 72 -15.68 -1.92 -22.97
CA ASN A 72 -16.13 -2.83 -24.03
C ASN A 72 -15.11 -3.94 -24.36
N ALA A 73 -13.83 -3.69 -24.13
CA ALA A 73 -12.75 -4.64 -24.37
C ALA A 73 -12.01 -5.03 -23.09
N ALA A 74 -12.54 -4.70 -21.92
CA ALA A 74 -11.89 -4.94 -20.65
C ALA A 74 -11.78 -6.43 -20.35
N THR A 75 -10.60 -6.86 -19.96
CA THR A 75 -10.42 -8.20 -19.43
C THR A 75 -10.62 -8.19 -17.92
N ARG A 76 -10.89 -9.37 -17.35
CA ARG A 76 -11.01 -9.53 -15.91
C ARG A 76 -9.74 -9.06 -15.19
N GLU A 77 -8.57 -9.43 -15.69
CA GLU A 77 -7.27 -9.07 -15.11
C GLU A 77 -7.03 -7.56 -15.11
N GLN A 78 -7.59 -6.82 -16.07
CA GLN A 78 -7.53 -5.36 -16.07
C GLN A 78 -8.45 -4.74 -15.02
N LEU A 79 -9.64 -5.31 -14.81
CA LEU A 79 -10.60 -4.83 -13.81
C LEU A 79 -10.18 -5.22 -12.38
N GLU A 80 -9.55 -6.36 -12.20
CA GLU A 80 -8.98 -6.79 -10.93
C GLU A 80 -7.86 -5.86 -10.41
N GLN A 81 -7.31 -4.98 -11.21
CA GLN A 81 -6.33 -3.97 -10.78
C GLN A 81 -6.95 -2.85 -9.94
N PHE A 82 -8.27 -2.67 -9.99
CA PHE A 82 -8.94 -1.62 -9.22
C PHE A 82 -9.30 -2.13 -7.81
N PRO A 83 -8.66 -1.61 -6.77
CA PRO A 83 -8.78 -2.14 -5.41
C PRO A 83 -10.19 -1.95 -4.79
N PHE A 84 -11.00 -1.11 -5.35
CA PHE A 84 -12.37 -0.80 -4.91
C PHE A 84 -13.45 -1.60 -5.64
N LEU A 85 -13.11 -2.42 -6.65
CA LEU A 85 -14.06 -3.32 -7.30
C LEU A 85 -14.08 -4.68 -6.63
N SER A 86 -15.23 -5.21 -6.33
CA SER A 86 -15.40 -6.60 -5.89
C SER A 86 -15.40 -7.59 -7.06
N ASP A 87 -15.15 -8.85 -6.78
CA ASP A 87 -15.29 -9.92 -7.79
C ASP A 87 -16.69 -9.98 -8.40
N ILE A 88 -17.70 -9.75 -7.58
CA ILE A 88 -19.10 -9.77 -8.02
C ILE A 88 -19.36 -8.61 -8.98
N GLN A 89 -18.89 -7.41 -8.65
CA GLN A 89 -19.01 -6.23 -9.52
C GLN A 89 -18.28 -6.42 -10.85
N ILE A 90 -17.08 -7.00 -10.83
CA ILE A 90 -16.33 -7.33 -12.05
C ILE A 90 -17.11 -8.32 -12.92
N GLU A 91 -17.67 -9.37 -12.33
CA GLU A 91 -18.49 -10.35 -13.07
C GLU A 91 -19.73 -9.72 -13.66
N ARG A 92 -20.45 -8.89 -12.88
CA ARG A 92 -21.65 -8.20 -13.37
C ARG A 92 -21.34 -7.27 -14.54
N LEU A 93 -20.22 -6.54 -14.44
CA LEU A 93 -19.77 -5.65 -15.52
C LEU A 93 -19.43 -6.44 -16.78
N LEU A 94 -18.67 -7.51 -16.69
CA LEU A 94 -18.33 -8.37 -17.82
C LEU A 94 -19.57 -9.07 -18.40
N ALA A 95 -20.46 -9.56 -17.55
CA ALA A 95 -21.71 -10.17 -17.95
C ALA A 95 -22.64 -9.17 -18.66
N TYR A 96 -22.70 -7.92 -18.19
CA TYR A 96 -23.47 -6.87 -18.84
C TYR A 96 -23.03 -6.66 -20.30
N VAL A 97 -21.71 -6.49 -20.52
CA VAL A 97 -21.14 -6.32 -21.86
C VAL A 97 -21.38 -7.58 -22.71
N TYR A 98 -21.32 -8.78 -22.13
CA TYR A 98 -21.55 -10.01 -22.86
C TYR A 98 -23.02 -10.19 -23.28
N ILE A 99 -23.98 -9.82 -22.41
CA ILE A 99 -25.44 -10.02 -22.63
C ILE A 99 -26.01 -8.90 -23.51
N HIS A 100 -25.68 -7.63 -23.21
CA HIS A 100 -26.26 -6.46 -23.87
C HIS A 100 -25.44 -5.94 -25.04
N GLY A 101 -24.24 -6.50 -25.27
CA GLY A 101 -23.32 -6.02 -26.28
C GLY A 101 -22.48 -4.83 -25.80
N GLN A 102 -21.91 -4.10 -26.76
CA GLN A 102 -21.05 -2.96 -26.42
C GLN A 102 -21.85 -1.82 -25.79
N MET A 103 -21.35 -1.33 -24.65
CA MET A 103 -21.85 -0.12 -24.02
C MET A 103 -21.68 1.07 -24.97
N GLN A 104 -22.68 1.92 -25.05
CA GLN A 104 -22.68 3.15 -25.86
C GLN A 104 -22.26 4.36 -24.99
N THR A 105 -22.62 4.35 -23.71
CA THR A 105 -22.36 5.46 -22.80
C THR A 105 -21.86 4.97 -21.44
N ILE A 106 -21.09 5.83 -20.77
CA ILE A 106 -20.58 5.54 -19.42
C ILE A 106 -21.70 5.49 -18.38
N TYR A 107 -22.88 6.09 -18.67
CA TYR A 107 -24.04 6.09 -17.77
C TYR A 107 -24.68 4.71 -17.62
N GLU A 108 -24.42 3.79 -18.53
CA GLU A 108 -24.90 2.41 -18.44
C GLU A 108 -24.33 1.65 -17.23
N LEU A 109 -23.21 2.13 -16.65
CA LEU A 109 -22.71 1.60 -15.39
C LEU A 109 -23.75 1.61 -14.25
N GLN A 110 -24.72 2.55 -14.30
CA GLN A 110 -25.80 2.64 -13.32
C GLN A 110 -26.87 1.54 -13.49
N LEU A 111 -26.91 0.86 -14.63
CA LEU A 111 -27.85 -0.23 -14.93
C LEU A 111 -27.28 -1.59 -14.51
N ILE A 112 -26.01 -1.65 -14.13
CA ILE A 112 -25.36 -2.89 -13.73
C ILE A 112 -25.69 -3.17 -12.27
N GLU A 113 -26.27 -4.34 -12.01
CA GLU A 113 -26.49 -4.81 -10.65
C GLU A 113 -25.16 -4.81 -9.85
N GLU A 114 -25.25 -4.52 -8.56
CA GLU A 114 -24.12 -4.45 -7.61
C GLU A 114 -23.16 -3.25 -7.80
N MET A 115 -23.42 -2.35 -8.77
CA MET A 115 -22.62 -1.13 -8.97
C MET A 115 -23.26 0.04 -8.21
N ASP A 116 -22.79 0.31 -6.99
CA ASP A 116 -23.24 1.46 -6.21
C ASP A 116 -22.61 2.78 -6.73
N ARG A 117 -23.22 3.92 -6.34
CA ARG A 117 -22.80 5.26 -6.80
C ARG A 117 -21.35 5.59 -6.43
N GLU A 118 -20.88 5.15 -5.28
CA GLU A 118 -19.54 5.42 -4.82
C GLU A 118 -18.50 4.61 -5.63
N THR A 119 -18.78 3.34 -5.86
CA THR A 119 -17.96 2.49 -6.72
C THR A 119 -17.89 3.05 -8.15
N ILE A 120 -19.02 3.49 -8.70
CA ILE A 120 -19.04 4.15 -10.02
C ILE A 120 -18.20 5.41 -9.99
N ARG A 121 -18.34 6.28 -8.98
CA ARG A 121 -17.54 7.50 -8.82
C ARG A 121 -16.04 7.20 -8.79
N TYR A 122 -15.62 6.16 -8.09
CA TYR A 122 -14.21 5.73 -8.05
C TYR A 122 -13.75 5.14 -9.38
N LEU A 123 -14.62 4.45 -10.12
CA LEU A 123 -14.27 3.79 -11.38
C LEU A 123 -14.18 4.77 -12.56
N LEU A 124 -15.06 5.77 -12.62
CA LEU A 124 -15.19 6.71 -13.75
C LEU A 124 -13.86 7.28 -14.27
N PRO A 125 -12.89 7.71 -13.42
CA PRO A 125 -11.64 8.26 -13.90
C PRO A 125 -10.73 7.25 -14.62
N PHE A 126 -10.91 5.96 -14.36
CA PHE A 126 -10.04 4.88 -14.83
C PHE A 126 -10.58 4.14 -16.04
N VAL A 127 -11.78 4.48 -16.51
CA VAL A 127 -12.45 3.75 -17.57
C VAL A 127 -12.97 4.67 -18.66
N CYS A 128 -13.13 4.12 -19.85
CA CYS A 128 -13.75 4.81 -20.98
C CYS A 128 -14.62 3.84 -21.79
N ILE A 129 -15.51 4.38 -22.61
CA ILE A 129 -16.31 3.64 -23.56
C ILE A 129 -15.79 3.98 -24.97
N LYS A 130 -15.26 2.98 -25.67
CA LYS A 130 -14.85 3.07 -27.06
C LYS A 130 -15.40 1.85 -27.81
N ALA A 131 -15.82 2.05 -29.05
CA ALA A 131 -16.18 0.92 -29.90
C ALA A 131 -14.98 -0.04 -30.04
N ILE A 132 -15.25 -1.33 -30.04
CA ILE A 132 -14.25 -2.32 -30.39
C ILE A 132 -14.13 -2.26 -31.94
N ASN A 133 -13.20 -1.48 -32.43
CA ASN A 133 -12.73 -1.68 -33.78
C ASN A 133 -11.95 -3.00 -33.77
N ASN A 134 -12.25 -3.89 -34.73
CA ASN A 134 -11.39 -5.04 -34.98
C ASN A 134 -9.99 -4.50 -35.28
N GLU A 135 -9.19 -4.32 -34.25
CA GLU A 135 -7.81 -3.86 -34.39
C GLU A 135 -7.13 -4.86 -35.31
N SER A 136 -6.55 -4.34 -36.40
CA SER A 136 -5.62 -5.07 -37.23
C SER A 136 -4.72 -5.90 -36.36
N GLU A 137 -4.62 -7.21 -36.61
CA GLU A 137 -3.78 -8.14 -35.87
C GLU A 137 -2.46 -7.48 -35.51
N PHE A 138 -2.18 -7.35 -34.19
CA PHE A 138 -0.99 -6.68 -33.69
C PHE A 138 0.25 -7.34 -34.29
N GLN A 139 0.89 -6.71 -35.26
CA GLN A 139 2.05 -7.26 -35.96
C GLN A 139 3.30 -7.15 -35.11
N TRP A 140 3.62 -8.18 -34.38
CA TRP A 140 4.83 -8.28 -33.54
C TRP A 140 6.13 -8.03 -34.31
N LYS A 141 6.17 -8.32 -35.62
CA LYS A 141 7.33 -8.04 -36.47
C LYS A 141 7.70 -6.56 -36.51
N ASN A 142 6.73 -5.67 -36.37
CA ASN A 142 6.92 -4.23 -36.37
C ASN A 142 6.91 -3.61 -34.97
N MET A 143 6.77 -4.41 -33.93
CA MET A 143 6.61 -3.91 -32.55
C MET A 143 7.77 -3.00 -32.14
N LEU A 144 9.02 -3.40 -32.35
CA LEU A 144 10.18 -2.58 -31.94
C LEU A 144 10.22 -1.23 -32.66
N LYS A 145 9.91 -1.19 -33.98
CA LYS A 145 9.83 0.07 -34.71
C LYS A 145 8.69 0.96 -34.20
N SER A 146 7.53 0.36 -33.98
CA SER A 146 6.38 1.08 -33.44
C SER A 146 6.59 1.52 -32.01
N ALA A 147 7.24 0.70 -31.18
CA ALA A 147 7.61 1.05 -29.81
C ALA A 147 8.59 2.24 -29.77
N MET A 148 9.61 2.25 -30.61
CA MET A 148 10.53 3.40 -30.72
C MET A 148 9.84 4.67 -31.22
N LYS A 149 8.84 4.56 -32.08
CA LYS A 149 8.13 5.71 -32.68
C LYS A 149 7.01 6.25 -31.78
N TYR A 150 6.28 5.38 -31.11
CA TYR A 150 5.06 5.71 -30.35
C TYR A 150 5.17 5.37 -28.86
N GLY A 151 6.32 4.92 -28.42
CA GLY A 151 6.58 4.66 -27.02
C GLY A 151 6.50 5.93 -26.18
N LYS A 152 6.01 5.79 -24.95
CA LYS A 152 5.93 6.88 -23.99
C LYS A 152 7.09 6.75 -23.02
N HIS A 153 7.85 7.80 -22.88
CA HIS A 153 8.99 7.91 -21.97
C HIS A 153 8.61 8.82 -20.81
N GLU A 154 8.97 8.41 -19.61
CA GLU A 154 8.82 9.23 -18.42
C GLU A 154 10.13 9.17 -17.62
N MET A 155 10.66 10.33 -17.29
CA MET A 155 11.77 10.50 -16.36
C MET A 155 11.27 11.24 -15.12
N LEU A 156 11.52 10.66 -13.95
CA LEU A 156 11.15 11.22 -12.66
C LEU A 156 12.41 11.35 -11.81
N THR A 157 12.66 12.56 -11.30
CA THR A 157 13.73 12.80 -10.33
C THR A 157 13.14 13.34 -9.05
N ARG A 158 13.66 12.88 -7.91
CA ARG A 158 13.25 13.34 -6.59
C ARG A 158 14.45 13.70 -5.75
N MET A 159 14.30 14.76 -4.95
CA MET A 159 15.29 15.21 -3.97
C MET A 159 14.58 15.67 -2.70
N ASP A 160 14.97 15.12 -1.54
CA ASP A 160 14.46 15.53 -0.24
C ASP A 160 15.63 16.14 0.56
N ILE A 161 15.45 17.37 1.03
CA ILE A 161 16.49 18.14 1.73
C ILE A 161 15.95 18.53 3.12
N PRO A 162 16.49 17.98 4.21
CA PRO A 162 16.14 18.40 5.56
C PRO A 162 16.80 19.74 5.91
N PHE A 163 16.08 20.62 6.61
CA PHE A 163 16.60 21.85 7.20
C PHE A 163 17.06 21.68 8.65
N TYR A 164 17.17 20.43 9.10
CA TYR A 164 17.66 20.05 10.42
C TYR A 164 18.86 19.11 10.29
N ARG A 165 19.68 19.05 11.33
CA ARG A 165 20.82 18.15 11.38
C ARG A 165 20.59 17.07 12.42
N ARG A 166 20.72 15.80 12.03
CA ARG A 166 20.72 14.66 12.94
C ARG A 166 22.11 14.47 13.53
N LYS A 167 22.18 13.99 14.76
CA LYS A 167 23.45 13.72 15.45
C LYS A 167 24.37 12.80 14.65
N GLY A 168 23.83 11.83 13.92
CA GLY A 168 24.63 10.91 13.09
C GLY A 168 25.48 11.59 12.01
N TYR A 169 25.09 12.79 11.55
CA TYR A 169 25.89 13.56 10.58
C TYR A 169 27.14 14.22 11.19
N GLU A 170 27.29 14.17 12.51
CA GLU A 170 28.50 14.69 13.14
C GLU A 170 29.69 13.74 12.93
N HIS A 171 29.49 12.40 13.08
CA HIS A 171 30.62 11.44 13.05
C HIS A 171 30.26 10.03 12.57
N VAL A 172 29.02 9.72 12.19
CA VAL A 172 28.56 8.35 11.94
C VAL A 172 28.13 8.12 10.50
N TYR A 173 27.39 9.06 9.91
CA TYR A 173 26.89 8.90 8.55
C TYR A 173 27.96 9.25 7.53
N LEU A 174 28.05 8.42 6.48
CA LEU A 174 29.11 8.45 5.47
C LEU A 174 28.82 9.44 4.33
N GLY A 175 27.58 9.84 4.16
CA GLY A 175 27.13 10.70 3.07
C GLY A 175 26.32 11.90 3.52
N PRO A 176 25.91 12.75 2.57
CA PRO A 176 25.12 13.96 2.83
C PRO A 176 23.69 13.65 3.30
N SER A 177 23.05 14.63 3.96
CA SER A 177 21.69 14.50 4.48
C SER A 177 20.58 14.50 3.42
N VAL A 178 20.93 14.48 2.14
CA VAL A 178 19.99 14.59 1.03
C VAL A 178 19.63 13.21 0.51
N TYR A 179 18.33 12.91 0.44
CA TYR A 179 17.78 11.79 -0.34
C TYR A 179 17.73 12.16 -1.81
N ASN A 180 18.05 11.24 -2.69
CA ASN A 180 17.91 11.45 -4.13
C ASN A 180 17.56 10.16 -4.85
N SER A 181 16.62 10.26 -5.80
CA SER A 181 16.30 9.16 -6.70
C SER A 181 16.05 9.63 -8.13
N VAL A 182 16.39 8.78 -9.08
CA VAL A 182 16.12 8.95 -10.51
C VAL A 182 15.45 7.69 -11.03
N LYS A 183 14.33 7.88 -11.73
CA LYS A 183 13.57 6.81 -12.34
C LYS A 183 13.31 7.12 -13.80
N TYR A 184 13.63 6.19 -14.64
CA TYR A 184 13.26 6.23 -16.06
C TYR A 184 12.32 5.07 -16.34
N SER A 185 11.19 5.34 -16.97
CA SER A 185 10.24 4.34 -17.43
C SER A 185 9.88 4.54 -18.89
N PHE A 186 9.84 3.45 -19.61
CA PHE A 186 9.40 3.35 -20.97
C PHE A 186 8.17 2.46 -21.06
N ARG A 187 7.18 2.88 -21.84
CA ARG A 187 5.96 2.10 -22.06
C ARG A 187 5.50 2.21 -23.50
N TYR A 188 5.13 1.08 -24.05
CA TYR A 188 4.48 1.02 -25.37
C TYR A 188 3.22 0.16 -25.27
N SER A 189 2.04 0.82 -25.46
CA SER A 189 0.74 0.18 -25.22
C SER A 189 0.69 -0.48 -23.82
N ASP A 190 -0.26 -1.36 -23.56
CA ASP A 190 -0.27 -2.21 -22.34
C ASP A 190 0.57 -3.50 -22.49
N ARG A 191 1.55 -3.51 -23.41
CA ARG A 191 2.27 -4.74 -23.80
C ARG A 191 3.76 -4.72 -23.45
N LEU A 192 4.41 -3.56 -23.51
CA LEU A 192 5.85 -3.45 -23.26
C LEU A 192 6.13 -2.38 -22.22
N TYR A 193 6.81 -2.77 -21.17
CA TYR A 193 7.27 -1.88 -20.10
C TYR A 193 8.76 -2.15 -19.85
N ALA A 194 9.54 -1.10 -19.76
CA ALA A 194 10.94 -1.18 -19.38
C ALA A 194 11.28 0.00 -18.48
N GLY A 195 12.26 -0.14 -17.60
CA GLY A 195 12.70 0.97 -16.79
C GLY A 195 13.91 0.68 -15.94
N VAL A 196 14.45 1.77 -15.41
CA VAL A 196 15.60 1.78 -14.50
C VAL A 196 15.27 2.72 -13.35
N VAL A 197 15.62 2.30 -12.14
CA VAL A 197 15.53 3.10 -10.92
C VAL A 197 16.90 3.14 -10.28
N ALA A 198 17.31 4.32 -9.85
CA ALA A 198 18.53 4.53 -9.06
C ALA A 198 18.16 5.41 -7.85
N GLU A 199 18.68 5.04 -6.68
CA GLU A 199 18.29 5.67 -5.43
C GLU A 199 19.43 5.65 -4.42
N LYS A 200 19.47 6.66 -3.57
CA LYS A 200 20.29 6.72 -2.37
C LYS A 200 19.53 7.39 -1.23
N ASP A 201 19.62 6.80 -0.06
CA ASP A 201 19.08 7.38 1.16
C ASP A 201 19.88 8.56 1.71
N ALA A 202 19.21 9.36 2.55
CA ALA A 202 19.87 10.43 3.28
C ALA A 202 20.90 9.86 4.28
N GLY A 203 22.15 10.24 4.14
CA GLY A 203 23.27 9.72 4.93
C GLY A 203 24.15 8.70 4.20
N GLU A 204 23.76 8.26 3.02
CA GLU A 204 24.57 7.38 2.18
C GLU A 204 25.52 8.15 1.27
N PRO A 205 26.72 7.60 1.00
CA PRO A 205 27.66 8.21 0.08
C PRO A 205 27.16 8.12 -1.36
N PHE A 206 27.52 9.11 -2.19
CA PHE A 206 27.26 9.13 -3.62
C PHE A 206 28.59 9.14 -4.38
N ALA A 207 28.78 8.22 -5.33
CA ALA A 207 30.00 8.05 -6.10
C ALA A 207 31.28 7.96 -5.23
N ALA A 208 31.15 7.41 -4.02
CA ALA A 208 32.24 7.31 -3.05
C ALA A 208 32.10 6.07 -2.17
N LEU A 209 33.19 5.65 -1.52
CA LEU A 209 33.27 4.53 -0.59
C LEU A 209 32.71 3.23 -1.20
N HIS A 210 31.66 2.64 -0.58
CA HIS A 210 31.03 1.43 -1.06
C HIS A 210 30.11 1.65 -2.27
N ASN A 211 29.78 2.91 -2.63
CA ASN A 211 28.92 3.31 -3.74
C ASN A 211 29.71 3.93 -4.91
N ARG A 212 30.80 3.31 -5.33
CA ARG A 212 31.71 3.85 -6.37
C ARG A 212 31.04 4.17 -7.70
N TYR A 213 29.92 3.50 -8.03
CA TYR A 213 29.19 3.69 -9.28
C TYR A 213 28.03 4.71 -9.18
N GLY A 214 27.95 5.48 -8.11
CA GLY A 214 26.97 6.52 -7.90
C GLY A 214 25.99 6.22 -6.78
N TYR A 215 24.84 5.65 -7.11
CA TYR A 215 23.77 5.36 -6.18
C TYR A 215 24.02 4.09 -5.36
N ASP A 216 23.30 3.96 -4.23
CA ASP A 216 23.33 2.79 -3.38
C ASP A 216 22.55 1.62 -3.98
N TYR A 217 21.37 1.91 -4.50
CA TYR A 217 20.46 0.96 -5.10
C TYR A 217 20.25 1.19 -6.59
N TYR A 218 20.20 0.08 -7.34
CA TYR A 218 19.86 0.05 -8.75
C TYR A 218 18.86 -1.08 -9.04
N SER A 219 17.79 -0.73 -9.72
CA SER A 219 16.78 -1.64 -10.22
C SER A 219 16.58 -1.47 -11.73
N PHE A 220 16.36 -2.57 -12.43
CA PHE A 220 15.94 -2.53 -13.83
C PHE A 220 14.88 -3.59 -14.07
N TYR A 221 13.97 -3.33 -14.97
CA TYR A 221 12.93 -4.27 -15.35
C TYR A 221 12.59 -4.16 -16.84
N LEU A 222 12.23 -5.30 -17.42
CA LEU A 222 11.57 -5.43 -18.70
C LEU A 222 10.38 -6.35 -18.52
N LEU A 223 9.18 -5.91 -18.92
CA LEU A 223 7.95 -6.70 -18.85
C LEU A 223 7.25 -6.65 -20.20
N LEU A 224 7.08 -7.82 -20.81
CA LEU A 224 6.25 -8.06 -22.00
C LEU A 224 4.95 -8.70 -21.56
N LYS A 225 3.83 -8.24 -22.12
CA LYS A 225 2.50 -8.80 -21.87
C LYS A 225 1.78 -9.14 -23.17
N ASN A 226 0.95 -10.19 -23.13
CA ASN A 226 0.01 -10.54 -24.19
C ASN A 226 0.64 -10.77 -25.57
N TRP A 227 1.72 -11.57 -25.62
CA TRP A 227 2.36 -12.00 -26.85
C TRP A 227 1.90 -13.42 -27.26
N GLY A 228 0.80 -13.49 -27.99
CA GLY A 228 0.19 -14.76 -28.37
C GLY A 228 -0.19 -15.57 -27.12
N ARG A 229 0.43 -16.75 -26.97
CA ARG A 229 0.25 -17.59 -25.76
C ARG A 229 1.05 -17.11 -24.54
N LEU A 230 2.04 -16.25 -24.74
CA LEU A 230 2.84 -15.68 -23.67
C LEU A 230 2.06 -14.52 -23.02
N LYS A 231 1.44 -14.77 -21.88
CA LYS A 231 0.67 -13.77 -21.12
C LYS A 231 1.58 -12.73 -20.46
N ALA A 232 2.72 -13.14 -19.92
CA ALA A 232 3.70 -12.25 -19.30
C ALA A 232 5.10 -12.83 -19.41
N LEU A 233 6.10 -11.94 -19.62
CA LEU A 233 7.53 -12.27 -19.51
C LEU A 233 8.22 -11.11 -18.82
N ALA A 234 8.80 -11.34 -17.65
CA ALA A 234 9.57 -10.36 -16.91
C ALA A 234 11.04 -10.75 -16.88
N VAL A 235 11.91 -9.78 -17.10
CA VAL A 235 13.37 -9.90 -17.02
C VAL A 235 13.90 -8.78 -16.14
N GLY A 236 14.82 -9.09 -15.23
CA GLY A 236 15.37 -8.14 -14.26
C GLY A 236 14.61 -8.20 -12.94
N ASN A 237 14.20 -7.05 -12.42
CA ASN A 237 13.47 -6.99 -11.15
C ASN A 237 11.96 -7.11 -11.40
N TYR A 238 11.32 -8.04 -10.70
CA TYR A 238 9.90 -8.33 -10.84
C TYR A 238 9.25 -8.66 -9.51
N ARG A 239 7.92 -8.63 -9.48
CA ARG A 239 7.07 -8.99 -8.35
C ARG A 239 6.19 -10.18 -8.73
N LEU A 240 5.82 -10.97 -7.74
CA LEU A 240 4.95 -12.13 -7.87
C LEU A 240 3.83 -12.09 -6.85
N SER A 241 2.64 -12.50 -7.27
CA SER A 241 1.52 -12.72 -6.36
C SER A 241 0.62 -13.82 -6.92
N PHE A 242 0.44 -14.91 -6.16
CA PHE A 242 -0.40 -16.04 -6.52
C PHE A 242 -1.31 -16.43 -5.34
N GLY A 243 -2.49 -16.96 -5.62
CA GLY A 243 -3.47 -17.39 -4.63
C GLY A 243 -3.94 -16.27 -3.70
N GLN A 244 -4.04 -16.56 -2.42
CA GLN A 244 -4.33 -15.61 -1.35
C GLN A 244 -3.05 -15.11 -0.65
N GLY A 245 -1.88 -15.42 -1.21
CA GLY A 245 -0.58 -14.98 -0.72
C GLY A 245 -0.01 -15.79 0.44
N LEU A 246 -0.50 -16.97 0.69
CA LEU A 246 0.06 -17.83 1.74
C LEU A 246 1.45 -18.37 1.35
N VAL A 247 1.68 -18.66 0.07
CA VAL A 247 2.97 -19.13 -0.45
C VAL A 247 3.85 -17.97 -0.87
N ILE A 248 3.36 -17.10 -1.76
CA ILE A 248 4.13 -16.01 -2.33
C ILE A 248 3.23 -14.83 -2.71
N SER A 249 3.52 -13.68 -2.14
CA SER A 249 2.93 -12.40 -2.52
C SER A 249 3.87 -11.26 -2.13
N THR A 250 4.26 -10.46 -3.11
CA THR A 250 5.00 -9.21 -2.89
C THR A 250 4.11 -7.97 -3.07
N ASP A 251 2.82 -8.18 -3.29
CA ASP A 251 1.85 -7.09 -3.38
C ASP A 251 1.58 -6.48 -2.01
N TYR A 252 1.16 -5.22 -2.02
CA TYR A 252 0.73 -4.55 -0.81
C TYR A 252 -0.59 -5.15 -0.32
N LEU A 253 -0.68 -5.43 0.99
CA LEU A 253 -1.93 -5.79 1.64
C LEU A 253 -2.61 -4.54 2.21
N MET A 254 -3.84 -4.32 1.81
CA MET A 254 -4.62 -3.19 2.29
C MET A 254 -5.08 -3.31 3.75
N GLY A 255 -4.63 -4.35 4.46
CA GLY A 255 -5.03 -4.59 5.85
C GLY A 255 -6.54 -4.83 5.98
N LYS A 256 -7.10 -4.46 7.13
CA LYS A 256 -8.54 -4.56 7.42
C LYS A 256 -9.24 -3.31 6.88
N THR A 257 -9.58 -3.28 5.59
CA THR A 257 -10.18 -2.12 4.93
C THR A 257 -11.65 -1.92 5.31
N ILE A 258 -12.19 -0.73 5.04
CA ILE A 258 -13.63 -0.45 5.17
C ILE A 258 -14.47 -1.10 4.07
N TYR A 259 -13.85 -1.47 2.95
CA TYR A 259 -14.58 -2.08 1.83
C TYR A 259 -14.55 -3.59 1.95
N ALA A 260 -15.63 -4.18 2.46
CA ALA A 260 -15.81 -5.63 2.51
C ALA A 260 -15.65 -6.27 1.12
N SER A 261 -16.03 -5.52 0.08
CA SER A 261 -15.92 -5.93 -1.31
C SER A 261 -14.47 -6.00 -1.84
N SER A 262 -13.54 -5.22 -1.27
CA SER A 262 -12.17 -5.04 -1.80
C SER A 262 -11.11 -5.90 -1.14
N PHE A 263 -11.45 -6.81 -0.25
CA PHE A 263 -10.50 -7.76 0.35
C PHE A 263 -9.99 -8.81 -0.64
N ASN A 264 -9.84 -8.46 -1.89
CA ASN A 264 -9.28 -9.38 -2.87
C ASN A 264 -7.76 -9.33 -2.81
N ASN A 265 -7.13 -10.36 -2.25
CA ASN A 265 -5.77 -10.70 -2.64
C ASN A 265 -5.85 -11.16 -4.10
N ARG A 266 -5.54 -10.24 -4.97
CA ARG A 266 -5.61 -10.48 -6.40
C ARG A 266 -4.34 -11.17 -6.79
N SER A 267 -4.44 -12.40 -7.25
CA SER A 267 -3.31 -13.07 -7.87
C SER A 267 -2.92 -12.29 -9.13
N GLY A 268 -2.14 -11.25 -8.95
CA GLY A 268 -1.68 -10.41 -10.05
C GLY A 268 -0.65 -11.08 -10.96
N GLY A 269 -0.26 -12.33 -10.64
CA GLY A 269 0.73 -13.07 -11.40
C GLY A 269 2.11 -12.39 -11.39
N VAL A 270 2.70 -12.24 -12.57
CA VAL A 270 4.00 -11.62 -12.79
C VAL A 270 3.83 -10.12 -13.07
N LYS A 271 4.47 -9.27 -12.26
CA LYS A 271 4.43 -7.80 -12.36
C LYS A 271 5.85 -7.21 -12.43
N LYS A 272 5.98 -5.99 -12.97
CA LYS A 272 7.22 -5.22 -12.91
C LYS A 272 7.51 -4.77 -11.47
N HIS A 273 8.79 -4.56 -11.13
CA HIS A 273 9.20 -3.86 -9.93
C HIS A 273 9.83 -2.51 -10.31
N SER A 274 9.13 -1.43 -10.03
CA SER A 274 9.48 -0.07 -10.44
C SER A 274 9.64 0.89 -9.27
N SER A 275 9.68 0.39 -8.02
CA SER A 275 9.87 1.20 -6.82
C SER A 275 11.32 1.18 -6.31
N THR A 276 11.56 2.01 -5.31
CA THR A 276 12.81 2.06 -4.55
C THR A 276 12.88 1.03 -3.41
N ASP A 277 11.90 0.13 -3.29
CA ASP A 277 11.91 -0.96 -2.29
C ASP A 277 13.05 -1.94 -2.60
N GLU A 278 14.03 -2.02 -1.70
CA GLU A 278 15.23 -2.85 -1.86
C GLU A 278 15.05 -4.30 -1.41
N TYR A 279 13.92 -4.63 -0.79
CA TYR A 279 13.71 -5.96 -0.22
C TYR A 279 12.60 -6.77 -0.91
N ASN A 280 11.44 -6.20 -1.19
CA ASN A 280 10.25 -6.93 -1.64
C ASN A 280 10.17 -7.10 -3.16
N TYR A 281 11.20 -7.70 -3.77
CA TYR A 281 11.23 -8.00 -5.20
C TYR A 281 12.02 -9.29 -5.47
N PHE A 282 11.92 -9.80 -6.69
CA PHE A 282 12.75 -10.88 -7.24
C PHE A 282 13.59 -10.35 -8.39
N ARG A 283 14.75 -10.97 -8.62
CA ARG A 283 15.64 -10.57 -9.72
C ARG A 283 16.02 -11.79 -10.55
N GLY A 284 15.69 -11.78 -11.83
CA GLY A 284 15.94 -12.89 -12.75
C GLY A 284 14.95 -12.93 -13.88
N LEU A 285 14.24 -14.04 -14.03
CA LEU A 285 13.30 -14.31 -15.11
C LEU A 285 12.00 -14.87 -14.57
N ALA A 286 10.87 -14.41 -15.10
CA ALA A 286 9.56 -15.01 -14.83
C ALA A 286 8.70 -14.98 -16.10
N ALA A 287 7.98 -16.04 -16.37
CA ALA A 287 7.08 -16.13 -17.53
C ALA A 287 5.76 -16.78 -17.16
N THR A 288 4.68 -16.33 -17.78
CA THR A 288 3.35 -16.96 -17.74
C THR A 288 2.90 -17.28 -19.16
N VAL A 289 2.54 -18.51 -19.42
CA VAL A 289 2.12 -19.01 -20.73
C VAL A 289 0.72 -19.63 -20.63
N ALA A 290 -0.17 -19.25 -21.54
CA ALA A 290 -1.47 -19.89 -21.71
C ALA A 290 -1.28 -21.21 -22.47
N LEU A 291 -1.44 -22.35 -21.78
CA LEU A 291 -1.41 -23.66 -22.43
C LEU A 291 -2.67 -23.89 -23.27
N SER A 292 -3.80 -23.42 -22.75
CA SER A 292 -5.10 -23.46 -23.42
C SER A 292 -5.95 -22.26 -23.02
N LYS A 293 -7.22 -22.21 -23.43
CA LYS A 293 -8.17 -21.17 -23.00
C LYS A 293 -8.44 -21.18 -21.48
N HIS A 294 -8.16 -22.27 -20.81
CA HIS A 294 -8.51 -22.49 -19.41
C HIS A 294 -7.29 -22.74 -18.51
N TRP A 295 -6.13 -23.00 -19.08
CA TRP A 295 -4.93 -23.34 -18.33
C TRP A 295 -3.80 -22.37 -18.57
N ASP A 296 -3.29 -21.80 -17.50
CA ASP A 296 -2.08 -20.99 -17.50
C ASP A 296 -1.00 -21.70 -16.66
N ILE A 297 0.23 -21.60 -17.11
CA ILE A 297 1.42 -22.03 -16.36
C ILE A 297 2.37 -20.86 -16.22
N SER A 298 2.86 -20.65 -15.01
CA SER A 298 3.89 -19.66 -14.71
C SER A 298 5.13 -20.36 -14.17
N GLY A 299 6.29 -19.94 -14.62
CA GLY A 299 7.58 -20.35 -14.07
C GLY A 299 8.43 -19.15 -13.77
N PHE A 300 9.23 -19.23 -12.70
CA PHE A 300 10.08 -18.11 -12.29
C PHE A 300 11.36 -18.58 -11.60
N TYR A 301 12.41 -17.81 -11.81
CA TYR A 301 13.71 -17.97 -11.18
C TYR A 301 14.25 -16.62 -10.73
N SER A 302 14.77 -16.56 -9.51
CA SER A 302 15.40 -15.37 -8.94
C SER A 302 16.73 -15.73 -8.30
N HIS A 303 17.73 -14.89 -8.59
CA HIS A 303 19.02 -14.91 -7.92
C HIS A 303 19.38 -13.47 -7.49
N ARG A 304 19.56 -13.27 -6.19
CA ARG A 304 19.91 -11.94 -5.66
C ARG A 304 20.74 -12.04 -4.39
N SER A 305 21.60 -11.02 -4.18
CA SER A 305 22.28 -10.83 -2.92
C SER A 305 21.36 -10.12 -1.93
N LEU A 306 21.48 -10.46 -0.67
CA LEU A 306 20.74 -9.89 0.45
C LEU A 306 21.70 -9.32 1.49
N ASP A 307 21.21 -8.31 2.20
CA ASP A 307 21.89 -7.70 3.31
C ASP A 307 21.63 -8.48 4.60
N GLY A 308 22.63 -8.56 5.47
CA GLY A 308 22.47 -9.28 6.71
C GLY A 308 23.71 -9.28 7.59
N VAL A 309 23.71 -10.17 8.58
CA VAL A 309 24.84 -10.38 9.46
C VAL A 309 25.29 -11.83 9.35
N ILE A 310 26.60 -12.04 9.17
CA ILE A 310 27.23 -13.36 9.15
C ILE A 310 28.13 -13.47 10.37
N THR A 311 27.95 -14.53 11.15
CA THR A 311 28.80 -14.86 12.31
C THR A 311 29.15 -16.33 12.24
N GLY A 312 30.44 -16.66 12.35
CA GLY A 312 30.89 -18.05 12.27
C GLY A 312 30.64 -18.77 10.94
N GLY A 313 30.39 -18.01 9.85
CA GLY A 313 30.06 -18.59 8.53
C GLY A 313 28.55 -18.76 8.29
N GLU A 314 27.71 -18.51 9.26
CA GLU A 314 26.25 -18.64 9.25
C GLU A 314 25.57 -17.28 9.18
N ILE A 315 24.39 -17.22 8.54
CA ILE A 315 23.56 -16.00 8.48
C ILE A 315 22.77 -15.94 9.78
N THR A 316 23.05 -14.95 10.61
CA THR A 316 22.37 -14.77 11.91
C THR A 316 21.20 -13.77 11.83
N SER A 317 21.18 -12.87 10.83
CA SER A 317 20.12 -11.90 10.65
C SER A 317 20.00 -11.46 9.19
N ILE A 318 18.78 -11.26 8.72
CA ILE A 318 18.47 -10.67 7.41
C ILE A 318 18.09 -9.21 7.62
N TYR A 319 18.79 -8.30 6.95
CA TYR A 319 18.56 -6.87 7.05
C TYR A 319 17.64 -6.40 5.92
N LYS A 320 16.50 -5.80 6.29
CA LYS A 320 15.40 -5.53 5.34
C LYS A 320 15.18 -4.06 5.02
N THR A 321 15.95 -3.17 5.65
CA THR A 321 15.71 -1.71 5.52
C THR A 321 16.38 -1.08 4.31
N GLY A 322 17.40 -1.72 3.72
CA GLY A 322 18.21 -1.16 2.61
C GLY A 322 19.15 -0.02 3.01
N LEU A 323 19.16 0.44 4.27
CA LEU A 323 19.96 1.59 4.72
C LEU A 323 21.45 1.25 4.87
N HIS A 324 22.31 2.03 4.22
CA HIS A 324 23.79 1.88 4.28
C HIS A 324 24.48 3.22 4.62
N ARG A 325 23.93 3.95 5.60
CA ARG A 325 24.33 5.30 5.99
C ARG A 325 25.59 5.34 6.83
N SER A 326 25.85 4.29 7.60
CA SER A 326 27.00 4.15 8.50
C SER A 326 27.87 2.97 8.09
N GLN A 327 29.14 2.93 8.57
CA GLN A 327 30.04 1.79 8.33
C GLN A 327 29.40 0.47 8.80
N LYS A 328 28.77 0.46 9.98
CA LYS A 328 28.07 -0.73 10.50
C LYS A 328 26.89 -1.20 9.63
N GLU A 329 26.21 -0.28 8.96
CA GLU A 329 25.15 -0.60 8.01
C GLU A 329 25.75 -1.07 6.68
N ALA A 330 26.79 -0.40 6.17
CA ALA A 330 27.49 -0.75 4.95
C ALA A 330 28.14 -2.15 5.02
N ASP A 331 28.67 -2.53 6.18
CA ASP A 331 29.26 -3.87 6.42
C ASP A 331 28.25 -5.01 6.28
N LYS A 332 26.93 -4.71 6.30
CA LYS A 332 25.86 -5.70 6.11
C LYS A 332 25.44 -5.89 4.66
N LYS A 333 25.95 -5.04 3.75
CA LYS A 333 25.50 -4.98 2.37
C LYS A 333 25.89 -6.22 1.58
N ARG A 334 24.92 -6.89 0.96
CA ARG A 334 25.07 -7.99 0.00
C ARG A 334 25.98 -9.14 0.46
N LEU A 335 25.87 -9.53 1.73
CA LEU A 335 26.78 -10.53 2.33
C LEU A 335 26.48 -11.97 1.93
N PHE A 336 25.27 -12.28 1.53
CA PHE A 336 24.88 -13.64 1.14
C PHE A 336 23.90 -13.61 -0.03
N THR A 337 23.70 -14.78 -0.67
CA THR A 337 22.83 -14.88 -1.82
C THR A 337 21.63 -15.79 -1.53
N LEU A 338 20.50 -15.41 -2.14
CA LEU A 338 19.27 -16.16 -2.18
C LEU A 338 19.00 -16.59 -3.61
N GLN A 339 18.79 -17.87 -3.82
CA GLN A 339 18.24 -18.43 -5.04
C GLN A 339 16.82 -18.93 -4.78
N LEU A 340 15.89 -18.59 -5.66
CA LEU A 340 14.51 -19.03 -5.60
C LEU A 340 14.06 -19.49 -6.96
N THR A 341 13.41 -20.64 -7.00
CA THR A 341 12.71 -21.17 -8.18
C THR A 341 11.31 -21.56 -7.79
N GLY A 342 10.39 -21.49 -8.72
CA GLY A 342 9.02 -21.89 -8.46
C GLY A 342 8.12 -21.79 -9.68
N GLY A 343 6.87 -22.13 -9.47
CA GLY A 343 5.86 -22.08 -10.50
C GLY A 343 4.44 -22.03 -9.94
N ASN A 344 3.54 -21.70 -10.83
CA ASN A 344 2.10 -21.74 -10.60
C ASN A 344 1.42 -22.36 -11.80
N ILE A 345 0.46 -23.25 -11.56
CA ILE A 345 -0.45 -23.79 -12.57
C ILE A 345 -1.84 -23.35 -12.16
N SER A 346 -2.55 -22.67 -13.04
CA SER A 346 -3.92 -22.22 -12.76
C SER A 346 -4.89 -22.70 -13.84
N TYR A 347 -6.04 -23.14 -13.38
CA TYR A 347 -7.19 -23.51 -14.18
C TYR A 347 -8.34 -22.58 -13.93
N GLN A 348 -8.92 -22.01 -14.97
CA GLN A 348 -10.08 -21.13 -14.86
C GLN A 348 -11.11 -21.49 -15.93
N GLN A 349 -12.29 -21.88 -15.48
CA GLN A 349 -13.43 -22.13 -16.37
C GLN A 349 -14.73 -21.71 -15.67
N ASN A 350 -15.52 -20.88 -16.35
CA ASN A 350 -16.81 -20.37 -15.84
C ASN A 350 -16.70 -19.84 -14.39
N ARG A 351 -17.27 -20.58 -13.44
CA ARG A 351 -17.41 -20.21 -12.03
C ARG A 351 -16.29 -20.75 -11.14
N ILE A 352 -15.40 -21.56 -11.68
CA ILE A 352 -14.35 -22.26 -10.93
C ILE A 352 -13.00 -21.71 -11.33
N ARG A 353 -12.17 -21.43 -10.34
CA ARG A 353 -10.75 -21.22 -10.49
C ARG A 353 -10.01 -22.11 -9.50
N LEU A 354 -9.00 -22.81 -9.95
CA LEU A 354 -8.10 -23.61 -9.14
C LEU A 354 -6.67 -23.23 -9.47
N GLY A 355 -5.81 -23.13 -8.47
CA GLY A 355 -4.40 -22.83 -8.64
C GLY A 355 -3.55 -23.76 -7.76
N PHE A 356 -2.38 -24.07 -8.25
CA PHE A 356 -1.32 -24.74 -7.48
C PHE A 356 -0.05 -23.93 -7.61
N THR A 357 0.50 -23.49 -6.46
CA THR A 357 1.73 -22.70 -6.39
C THR A 357 2.78 -23.46 -5.60
N GLY A 358 3.99 -23.52 -6.14
CA GLY A 358 5.13 -24.11 -5.44
C GLY A 358 6.36 -23.24 -5.57
N ILE A 359 7.10 -23.08 -4.47
CA ILE A 359 8.38 -22.40 -4.42
C ILE A 359 9.40 -23.22 -3.65
N TYR A 360 10.64 -23.17 -4.13
CA TYR A 360 11.82 -23.70 -3.44
C TYR A 360 12.90 -22.61 -3.43
N TYR A 361 13.51 -22.40 -2.26
CA TYR A 361 14.55 -21.37 -2.12
C TYR A 361 15.68 -21.83 -1.20
N VAL A 362 16.88 -21.33 -1.52
CA VAL A 362 18.13 -21.73 -0.88
C VAL A 362 18.97 -20.49 -0.60
N PHE A 363 19.56 -20.44 0.58
CA PHE A 363 20.65 -19.54 0.89
C PHE A 363 22.00 -20.21 0.61
N ASN A 364 23.01 -19.44 0.17
CA ASN A 364 24.36 -19.97 -0.04
C ASN A 364 25.10 -20.27 1.28
N ARG A 365 24.52 -19.96 2.43
CA ARG A 365 24.99 -20.26 3.78
C ARG A 365 23.82 -20.66 4.65
N PRO A 366 24.02 -21.44 5.72
CA PRO A 366 22.94 -21.72 6.68
C PRO A 366 22.42 -20.45 7.32
N TYR A 367 21.10 -20.36 7.45
CA TYR A 367 20.41 -19.31 8.19
C TYR A 367 20.15 -19.84 9.60
N GLU A 368 20.92 -19.36 10.57
CA GLU A 368 20.85 -19.76 11.95
C GLU A 368 20.68 -18.53 12.84
N PRO A 369 19.44 -17.95 12.88
CA PRO A 369 19.16 -16.82 13.74
C PRO A 369 19.16 -17.26 15.20
N GLU A 370 19.42 -16.32 16.12
CA GLU A 370 19.24 -16.55 17.53
C GLU A 370 17.75 -16.80 17.83
N LEU A 371 17.44 -18.05 18.20
CA LEU A 371 16.09 -18.48 18.51
C LEU A 371 15.78 -18.21 19.98
N THR A 372 14.97 -17.17 20.21
CA THR A 372 14.42 -16.84 21.52
C THR A 372 13.10 -17.57 21.75
N GLY A 373 12.55 -17.48 22.97
CA GLY A 373 11.30 -18.19 23.31
C GLY A 373 10.14 -17.91 22.35
N TYR A 374 10.02 -16.70 21.79
CA TYR A 374 8.96 -16.36 20.82
C TYR A 374 9.32 -16.74 19.38
N SER A 375 10.59 -16.77 19.03
CA SER A 375 11.09 -17.09 17.69
C SER A 375 11.49 -18.54 17.49
N LYS A 376 11.22 -19.42 18.46
CA LYS A 376 11.62 -20.84 18.45
C LYS A 376 11.30 -21.58 17.17
N TYR A 377 10.18 -21.26 16.52
CA TYR A 377 9.70 -21.88 15.30
C TYR A 377 9.98 -21.08 14.03
N ASN A 378 10.83 -20.03 14.14
CA ASN A 378 11.24 -19.28 12.97
C ASN A 378 12.13 -20.13 12.05
N LEU A 379 12.20 -19.70 10.81
CA LEU A 379 13.00 -20.33 9.77
C LEU A 379 14.45 -20.50 10.20
N HIS A 380 15.02 -21.69 10.01
CA HIS A 380 16.44 -21.99 10.17
C HIS A 380 16.88 -23.11 9.21
N GLY A 381 18.17 -23.13 8.87
CA GLY A 381 18.76 -24.00 7.87
C GLY A 381 19.01 -23.29 6.55
N ASN A 382 19.22 -24.01 5.45
CA ASN A 382 19.56 -23.43 4.15
C ASN A 382 18.57 -23.73 3.02
N HIS A 383 17.71 -24.75 3.14
CA HIS A 383 16.78 -25.22 2.12
C HIS A 383 15.34 -25.10 2.60
N PHE A 384 14.47 -24.49 1.81
CA PHE A 384 13.09 -24.21 2.18
C PHE A 384 12.15 -24.38 1.01
N TYR A 385 10.92 -24.76 1.29
CA TYR A 385 9.85 -24.84 0.31
C TYR A 385 8.51 -24.43 0.90
N ASN A 386 7.63 -23.94 0.05
CA ASN A 386 6.22 -23.74 0.35
C ASN A 386 5.41 -24.23 -0.86
N LEU A 387 4.34 -24.97 -0.61
CA LEU A 387 3.40 -25.46 -1.61
C LEU A 387 2.00 -25.04 -1.20
N GLY A 388 1.17 -24.63 -2.14
CA GLY A 388 -0.20 -24.19 -1.85
C GLY A 388 -1.16 -24.52 -2.96
N VAL A 389 -2.41 -24.72 -2.58
CA VAL A 389 -3.55 -24.87 -3.48
C VAL A 389 -4.52 -23.75 -3.21
N ASP A 390 -4.80 -22.94 -4.22
CA ASP A 390 -5.82 -21.91 -4.17
C ASP A 390 -7.04 -22.29 -4.99
N TYR A 391 -8.20 -21.82 -4.55
CA TYR A 391 -9.47 -22.14 -5.15
C TYR A 391 -10.42 -20.96 -5.04
N ALA A 392 -11.28 -20.79 -6.07
CA ALA A 392 -12.40 -19.86 -6.06
C ALA A 392 -13.60 -20.52 -6.74
N TYR A 393 -14.76 -20.37 -6.11
CA TYR A 393 -16.03 -20.83 -6.63
C TYR A 393 -17.09 -19.72 -6.48
N ARG A 394 -17.80 -19.41 -7.56
CA ARG A 394 -18.83 -18.39 -7.58
C ARG A 394 -20.16 -19.01 -7.95
N TRP A 395 -21.17 -18.69 -7.15
CA TRP A 395 -22.50 -19.19 -7.36
C TRP A 395 -23.54 -18.12 -7.01
N HIS A 396 -24.20 -17.58 -8.03
CA HIS A 396 -25.17 -16.50 -7.89
C HIS A 396 -24.61 -15.31 -7.08
N ARG A 397 -25.08 -15.15 -5.84
CA ARG A 397 -24.74 -14.09 -4.90
C ARG A 397 -23.64 -14.49 -3.90
N PHE A 398 -23.07 -15.68 -4.08
CA PHE A 398 -22.00 -16.19 -3.24
C PHE A 398 -20.67 -16.23 -4.00
N SER A 399 -19.60 -15.81 -3.34
CA SER A 399 -18.23 -16.04 -3.79
C SER A 399 -17.44 -16.68 -2.65
N PHE A 400 -16.93 -17.87 -2.90
CA PHE A 400 -16.06 -18.59 -1.98
C PHE A 400 -14.65 -18.65 -2.56
N GLN A 401 -13.66 -18.24 -1.78
CA GLN A 401 -12.25 -18.24 -2.21
C GLN A 401 -11.39 -18.67 -1.04
N GLY A 402 -10.28 -19.34 -1.34
CA GLY A 402 -9.34 -19.71 -0.29
C GLY A 402 -8.01 -20.17 -0.85
N GLU A 403 -7.09 -20.38 0.07
CA GLU A 403 -5.80 -21.01 -0.17
C GLU A 403 -5.44 -21.85 1.06
N THR A 404 -4.87 -23.02 0.81
CA THR A 404 -4.26 -23.84 1.86
C THR A 404 -2.84 -24.16 1.43
N ALA A 405 -1.89 -23.92 2.31
CA ALA A 405 -0.47 -24.06 2.02
C ALA A 405 0.26 -24.83 3.12
N ILE A 406 1.30 -25.55 2.71
CA ILE A 406 2.24 -26.26 3.58
C ILE A 406 3.64 -25.73 3.36
N GLY A 407 4.46 -25.74 4.41
CA GLY A 407 5.87 -25.41 4.35
C GLY A 407 6.75 -26.58 4.79
N LYS A 408 8.03 -26.30 5.01
CA LYS A 408 8.96 -27.26 5.60
C LYS A 408 8.42 -27.79 6.94
N GLN A 409 7.74 -26.94 7.69
CA GLN A 409 7.03 -27.26 8.92
C GLN A 409 5.69 -26.54 8.88
N GLY A 410 4.66 -27.15 9.45
CA GLY A 410 3.35 -26.53 9.61
C GLY A 410 2.56 -26.30 8.31
N TRP A 411 1.39 -25.73 8.48
CA TRP A 411 0.46 -25.40 7.41
C TRP A 411 -0.32 -24.11 7.70
N ALA A 412 -0.86 -23.53 6.66
CA ALA A 412 -1.68 -22.31 6.74
C ALA A 412 -2.90 -22.46 5.84
N SER A 413 -4.03 -21.89 6.25
CA SER A 413 -5.26 -21.84 5.45
C SER A 413 -5.97 -20.51 5.65
N LEU A 414 -6.40 -19.91 4.56
CA LEU A 414 -7.27 -18.73 4.52
C LEU A 414 -8.48 -19.04 3.65
N ASN A 415 -9.68 -18.83 4.20
CA ASN A 415 -10.94 -19.06 3.51
C ASN A 415 -11.80 -17.81 3.64
N ARG A 416 -12.41 -17.39 2.54
CA ARG A 416 -13.27 -16.23 2.45
C ARG A 416 -14.59 -16.58 1.78
N LEU A 417 -15.67 -16.20 2.41
CA LEU A 417 -17.02 -16.28 1.88
C LEU A 417 -17.59 -14.87 1.77
N GLN A 418 -18.03 -14.48 0.59
CA GLN A 418 -18.76 -13.25 0.34
C GLN A 418 -20.20 -13.60 -0.05
N TYR A 419 -21.15 -12.84 0.46
CA TYR A 419 -22.57 -12.99 0.17
C TYR A 419 -23.23 -11.63 0.02
N SER A 420 -23.84 -11.39 -1.14
CA SER A 420 -24.58 -10.16 -1.45
C SER A 420 -26.07 -10.48 -1.63
N PRO A 421 -26.87 -10.52 -0.56
CA PRO A 421 -28.31 -10.89 -0.63
C PRO A 421 -29.13 -9.93 -1.49
N VAL A 422 -28.79 -8.66 -1.44
CA VAL A 422 -29.38 -7.57 -2.24
C VAL A 422 -28.26 -6.62 -2.68
N GLN A 423 -28.55 -5.73 -3.64
CA GLN A 423 -27.59 -4.83 -4.25
C GLN A 423 -26.81 -3.96 -3.25
N ASP A 424 -27.49 -3.53 -2.18
CA ASP A 424 -26.93 -2.59 -1.20
C ASP A 424 -26.41 -3.26 0.07
N VAL A 425 -26.26 -4.60 0.09
CA VAL A 425 -25.80 -5.34 1.26
C VAL A 425 -24.75 -6.36 0.87
N HIS A 426 -23.54 -6.18 1.39
CA HIS A 426 -22.42 -7.09 1.19
C HIS A 426 -21.92 -7.62 2.53
N LEU A 427 -21.98 -8.93 2.68
CA LEU A 427 -21.49 -9.66 3.84
C LEU A 427 -20.19 -10.38 3.48
N MET A 428 -19.23 -10.38 4.37
CA MET A 428 -17.98 -11.11 4.23
C MET A 428 -17.62 -11.84 5.51
N LEU A 429 -17.23 -13.09 5.36
CA LEU A 429 -16.65 -13.91 6.42
C LEU A 429 -15.27 -14.37 5.97
N ILE A 430 -14.24 -14.16 6.80
CA ILE A 430 -12.91 -14.69 6.61
C ILE A 430 -12.56 -15.57 7.80
N HIS A 431 -12.17 -16.82 7.51
CA HIS A 431 -11.52 -17.71 8.46
C HIS A 431 -10.05 -17.84 8.10
N ARG A 432 -9.15 -17.68 9.08
CA ARG A 432 -7.72 -17.89 8.91
C ARG A 432 -7.15 -18.79 10.01
N PHE A 433 -6.26 -19.65 9.58
CA PHE A 433 -5.47 -20.51 10.45
C PHE A 433 -4.05 -20.57 9.92
N TYR A 434 -3.09 -20.05 10.68
CA TYR A 434 -1.65 -20.11 10.38
C TYR A 434 -0.97 -20.79 11.56
N SER A 435 -0.46 -22.00 11.36
CA SER A 435 0.18 -22.72 12.44
C SER A 435 1.44 -21.97 12.92
N TYR A 436 1.81 -22.16 14.18
CA TYR A 436 2.93 -21.42 14.78
C TYR A 436 4.29 -21.81 14.19
N ASP A 437 4.38 -22.96 13.56
CA ASP A 437 5.54 -23.52 12.88
C ASP A 437 5.50 -23.36 11.35
N TYR A 438 4.41 -22.87 10.78
CA TYR A 438 4.38 -22.49 9.37
C TYR A 438 5.21 -21.24 9.13
N TRP A 439 6.04 -21.27 8.12
CA TRP A 439 6.83 -20.12 7.70
C TRP A 439 6.84 -20.00 6.18
N ALA A 440 6.45 -18.83 5.67
CA ALA A 440 6.57 -18.44 4.29
C ALA A 440 7.30 -17.10 4.21
N MET A 441 8.59 -17.12 3.85
CA MET A 441 9.43 -15.91 3.79
C MET A 441 8.86 -14.84 2.83
N PHE A 442 8.20 -15.30 1.78
CA PHE A 442 7.60 -14.47 0.73
C PHE A 442 6.08 -14.48 0.78
N GLY A 443 5.49 -15.13 1.77
CA GLY A 443 4.06 -15.11 2.01
C GLY A 443 3.60 -13.81 2.65
N ARG A 444 2.50 -13.25 2.14
CA ARG A 444 1.83 -12.10 2.71
C ARG A 444 0.34 -12.25 2.49
N SER A 445 -0.42 -12.36 3.56
CA SER A 445 -1.85 -12.66 3.53
C SER A 445 -2.60 -11.89 4.62
N PHE A 446 -3.92 -11.92 4.60
CA PHE A 446 -4.77 -11.25 5.58
C PHE A 446 -4.50 -11.74 6.99
N GLY A 447 -4.20 -10.86 7.91
CA GLY A 447 -3.95 -11.19 9.32
C GLY A 447 -3.78 -9.96 10.20
N GLU A 448 -3.66 -10.20 11.47
CA GLU A 448 -3.28 -9.19 12.49
C GLU A 448 -1.76 -9.06 12.58
N GLY A 449 -1.04 -10.17 12.36
CA GLY A 449 0.42 -10.21 12.30
C GLY A 449 0.98 -9.76 10.96
N SER A 450 2.27 -9.40 10.93
CA SER A 450 2.98 -9.05 9.69
C SER A 450 3.46 -10.25 8.89
N ALA A 451 3.44 -11.45 9.45
CA ALA A 451 3.84 -12.70 8.83
C ALA A 451 2.68 -13.70 8.80
N VAL A 452 2.70 -14.59 7.82
CA VAL A 452 1.76 -15.72 7.73
C VAL A 452 2.26 -16.81 8.68
N GLN A 453 2.05 -16.62 9.97
CA GLN A 453 2.51 -17.52 11.03
C GLN A 453 1.78 -17.24 12.34
N ASN A 454 1.55 -18.30 13.15
CA ASN A 454 1.12 -18.20 14.54
C ASN A 454 -0.13 -17.35 14.74
N GLU A 455 -1.16 -17.53 13.89
CA GLU A 455 -2.39 -16.76 14.00
C GLU A 455 -3.59 -17.58 13.56
N GLN A 456 -4.68 -17.46 14.30
CA GLN A 456 -5.99 -17.98 13.90
C GLN A 456 -7.08 -16.96 14.22
N GLY A 457 -8.13 -16.91 13.41
CA GLY A 457 -9.19 -15.95 13.65
C GLY A 457 -10.32 -15.98 12.64
N TYR A 458 -11.37 -15.24 13.01
CA TYR A 458 -12.57 -15.02 12.21
C TYR A 458 -12.83 -13.54 12.07
N TYR A 459 -12.99 -13.09 10.84
CA TYR A 459 -13.37 -11.72 10.52
C TYR A 459 -14.74 -11.73 9.85
N ILE A 460 -15.62 -10.84 10.32
CA ILE A 460 -16.93 -10.60 9.71
C ILE A 460 -16.98 -9.14 9.31
N GLY A 461 -17.39 -8.88 8.07
CA GLY A 461 -17.60 -7.54 7.53
C GLY A 461 -19.00 -7.39 6.97
N LEU A 462 -19.59 -6.23 7.17
CA LEU A 462 -20.86 -5.80 6.60
C LEU A 462 -20.66 -4.43 5.95
N GLU A 463 -21.08 -4.31 4.72
CA GLU A 463 -21.18 -3.05 3.99
C GLU A 463 -22.61 -2.91 3.49
N THR A 464 -23.26 -1.76 3.74
CA THR A 464 -24.64 -1.54 3.36
C THR A 464 -24.97 -0.07 3.13
N SER A 465 -25.89 0.19 2.19
CA SER A 465 -26.40 1.52 1.85
C SER A 465 -27.92 1.58 1.99
N PRO A 466 -28.49 1.38 3.22
CA PRO A 466 -29.92 1.19 3.42
C PRO A 466 -30.75 2.45 3.17
N PHE A 467 -30.13 3.62 3.12
CA PHE A 467 -30.80 4.90 2.89
C PHE A 467 -30.06 5.68 1.81
N ALA A 468 -30.77 6.48 1.05
CA ALA A 468 -30.18 7.40 0.09
C ALA A 468 -29.11 8.27 0.78
N TYR A 469 -27.96 8.42 0.13
CA TYR A 469 -26.81 9.22 0.60
C TYR A 469 -26.02 8.65 1.78
N TRP A 470 -26.44 7.53 2.38
CA TRP A 470 -25.76 6.89 3.51
C TRP A 470 -25.12 5.58 3.11
N LYS A 471 -23.86 5.40 3.51
CA LYS A 471 -23.16 4.13 3.43
C LYS A 471 -22.62 3.77 4.81
N PHE A 472 -22.86 2.56 5.24
CA PHE A 472 -22.39 2.03 6.51
C PHE A 472 -21.45 0.87 6.27
N PHE A 473 -20.42 0.83 7.08
CA PHE A 473 -19.52 -0.30 7.16
C PHE A 473 -19.35 -0.69 8.63
N ALA A 474 -19.42 -1.99 8.90
CA ALA A 474 -19.14 -2.56 10.20
C ALA A 474 -18.27 -3.80 10.03
N SER A 475 -17.27 -3.97 10.89
CA SER A 475 -16.48 -5.20 10.93
C SER A 475 -16.12 -5.60 12.34
N PHE A 476 -15.93 -6.90 12.52
CA PHE A 476 -15.50 -7.48 13.77
C PHE A 476 -14.52 -8.62 13.51
N ASP A 477 -13.36 -8.58 14.12
CA ASP A 477 -12.30 -9.56 14.01
C ASP A 477 -11.95 -10.14 15.36
N LEU A 478 -12.03 -11.45 15.45
CA LEU A 478 -11.58 -12.25 16.59
C LEU A 478 -10.31 -12.98 16.20
N PHE A 479 -9.24 -12.79 16.92
CA PHE A 479 -7.97 -13.44 16.62
C PHE A 479 -7.26 -13.92 17.87
N SER A 480 -6.45 -14.96 17.69
CA SER A 480 -5.60 -15.51 18.71
C SER A 480 -4.25 -15.95 18.14
N PHE A 481 -3.28 -15.96 19.02
CA PHE A 481 -1.92 -16.39 18.73
C PHE A 481 -1.57 -17.57 19.65
N PRO A 482 -1.57 -18.78 19.11
CA PRO A 482 -1.30 -20.00 19.87
C PRO A 482 0.09 -20.07 20.50
N TRP A 483 1.07 -19.34 19.95
CA TRP A 483 2.43 -19.24 20.46
C TRP A 483 2.77 -17.82 20.89
N LYS A 484 3.85 -17.69 21.65
CA LYS A 484 4.44 -16.43 22.12
C LYS A 484 4.76 -15.49 20.95
N ARG A 485 4.75 -14.20 21.21
CA ARG A 485 5.16 -13.16 20.25
C ARG A 485 6.15 -12.19 20.91
N TYR A 486 6.75 -11.34 20.10
CA TYR A 486 7.55 -10.24 20.61
C TYR A 486 6.74 -9.40 21.62
N ARG A 487 7.24 -9.23 22.83
CA ARG A 487 6.57 -8.57 23.97
C ARG A 487 5.28 -9.23 24.43
N VAL A 488 5.08 -10.53 24.15
CA VAL A 488 3.96 -11.31 24.67
C VAL A 488 4.44 -12.71 24.99
N SER A 489 4.71 -12.98 26.25
CA SER A 489 5.42 -14.16 26.75
C SER A 489 4.58 -15.43 26.82
N LYS A 490 3.29 -15.37 26.51
CA LYS A 490 2.35 -16.50 26.50
C LYS A 490 1.40 -16.42 25.29
N PRO A 491 0.66 -17.52 24.98
CA PRO A 491 -0.44 -17.46 24.01
C PRO A 491 -1.38 -16.31 24.32
N SER A 492 -1.86 -15.62 23.30
CA SER A 492 -2.63 -14.40 23.47
C SER A 492 -3.77 -14.29 22.47
N ARG A 493 -4.74 -13.43 22.76
CA ARG A 493 -5.92 -13.20 21.94
C ARG A 493 -6.22 -11.70 21.84
N GLY A 494 -7.04 -11.37 20.87
CA GLY A 494 -7.51 -9.99 20.72
C GLY A 494 -8.78 -9.89 19.91
N THR A 495 -9.34 -8.70 19.91
CA THR A 495 -10.53 -8.33 19.14
C THR A 495 -10.31 -6.98 18.49
N ASP A 496 -10.89 -6.78 17.32
CA ASP A 496 -10.82 -5.53 16.56
C ASP A 496 -12.19 -5.26 15.93
N GLY A 497 -12.88 -4.24 16.38
CA GLY A 497 -14.17 -3.82 15.88
C GLY A 497 -14.09 -2.46 15.24
N LEU A 498 -14.73 -2.27 14.08
CA LEU A 498 -14.77 -1.02 13.35
C LEU A 498 -16.20 -0.74 12.88
N ILE A 499 -16.65 0.50 13.05
CA ILE A 499 -17.91 1.01 12.50
C ILE A 499 -17.58 2.33 11.81
N GLN A 500 -18.09 2.49 10.59
CA GLN A 500 -17.99 3.73 9.83
C GLN A 500 -19.33 4.07 9.18
N ALA A 501 -19.72 5.34 9.24
CA ALA A 501 -20.83 5.90 8.52
C ALA A 501 -20.33 7.00 7.59
N ILE A 502 -20.74 6.96 6.33
CA ILE A 502 -20.42 7.96 5.31
C ILE A 502 -21.75 8.56 4.85
N PHE A 503 -21.82 9.88 4.86
CA PHE A 503 -22.98 10.64 4.42
C PHE A 503 -22.58 11.59 3.29
N THR A 504 -23.17 11.40 2.11
CA THR A 504 -22.86 12.17 0.89
C THR A 504 -24.14 12.75 0.33
N PRO A 505 -24.72 13.81 0.97
CA PRO A 505 -25.99 14.41 0.56
C PRO A 505 -25.92 15.06 -0.82
N TYR A 506 -24.76 15.61 -1.18
CA TYR A 506 -24.46 16.25 -2.45
C TYR A 506 -23.15 15.70 -3.01
N THR A 507 -22.92 15.87 -4.31
CA THR A 507 -21.67 15.43 -4.97
C THR A 507 -20.43 16.12 -4.41
N ASP A 508 -20.60 17.33 -3.87
CA ASP A 508 -19.53 18.21 -3.40
C ASP A 508 -19.35 18.13 -1.88
N LEU A 509 -20.23 17.44 -1.14
CA LEU A 509 -20.16 17.34 0.33
C LEU A 509 -20.16 15.88 0.76
N SER A 510 -19.13 15.50 1.49
CA SER A 510 -19.02 14.17 2.12
C SER A 510 -18.62 14.32 3.58
N MET A 511 -19.31 13.62 4.45
CA MET A 511 -19.01 13.53 5.88
C MET A 511 -18.80 12.07 6.24
N SER A 512 -17.80 11.77 7.05
CA SER A 512 -17.62 10.42 7.57
C SER A 512 -17.33 10.44 9.06
N LEU A 513 -17.92 9.47 9.75
CA LEU A 513 -17.66 9.20 11.16
C LEU A 513 -17.19 7.76 11.28
N LYS A 514 -16.04 7.55 11.92
CA LYS A 514 -15.41 6.26 12.12
C LYS A 514 -15.10 6.04 13.59
N TYR A 515 -15.46 4.89 14.08
CA TYR A 515 -15.06 4.41 15.41
C TYR A 515 -14.41 3.05 15.29
N ARG A 516 -13.25 2.88 15.94
CA ARG A 516 -12.55 1.60 16.04
C ARG A 516 -12.28 1.28 17.51
N TYR A 517 -12.56 0.06 17.87
CA TYR A 517 -12.20 -0.55 19.14
C TYR A 517 -11.23 -1.68 18.92
N LYS A 518 -10.10 -1.69 19.62
CA LYS A 518 -9.12 -2.76 19.53
C LYS A 518 -8.65 -3.18 20.90
N GLN A 519 -8.73 -4.48 21.17
CA GLN A 519 -8.16 -5.11 22.35
C GLN A 519 -7.05 -6.06 21.92
N LYS A 520 -5.92 -5.98 22.60
CA LYS A 520 -4.80 -6.92 22.48
C LYS A 520 -4.25 -7.26 23.87
N GLU A 521 -3.38 -8.25 23.94
CA GLU A 521 -2.63 -8.58 25.15
C GLU A 521 -1.16 -8.20 24.97
N ARG A 522 -0.52 -7.67 26.03
CA ARG A 522 0.86 -7.19 26.06
C ARG A 522 1.50 -7.48 27.40
N ASP A 523 2.80 -7.83 27.41
CA ASP A 523 3.54 -8.02 28.63
C ASP A 523 3.84 -6.70 29.34
N ARG A 524 3.68 -6.72 30.64
CA ARG A 524 4.19 -5.70 31.57
C ARG A 524 5.52 -6.16 32.14
N SER A 525 6.54 -5.30 32.08
CA SER A 525 7.79 -5.49 32.83
C SER A 525 7.61 -5.08 34.29
N GLY A 526 7.90 -5.95 35.22
CA GLY A 526 7.81 -5.67 36.65
C GLY A 526 8.79 -6.50 37.49
N SER A 527 8.99 -6.14 38.75
CA SER A 527 9.92 -6.75 39.68
C SER A 527 9.63 -8.22 40.04
N LYS A 528 8.48 -8.77 39.63
CA LYS A 528 8.04 -10.15 39.96
C LYS A 528 7.78 -11.02 38.72
N GLY A 529 8.37 -10.68 37.55
CA GLY A 529 8.17 -11.44 36.30
C GLY A 529 7.29 -10.74 35.26
N MET A 530 7.11 -11.38 34.09
CA MET A 530 6.26 -10.86 33.03
C MET A 530 4.80 -11.25 33.24
N LEU A 531 3.94 -10.26 33.39
CA LEU A 531 2.49 -10.43 33.42
C LEU A 531 1.88 -9.91 32.12
N THR A 532 1.18 -10.77 31.37
CA THR A 532 0.47 -10.38 30.16
C THR A 532 -0.90 -9.82 30.54
N LEU A 533 -1.17 -8.57 30.15
CA LEU A 533 -2.40 -7.83 30.46
C LEU A 533 -3.08 -7.35 29.18
N PRO A 534 -4.43 -7.22 29.19
CA PRO A 534 -5.15 -6.64 28.10
C PRO A 534 -4.87 -5.14 28.00
N VAL A 535 -4.74 -4.66 26.76
CA VAL A 535 -4.64 -3.25 26.39
C VAL A 535 -5.77 -2.90 25.43
N PHE A 536 -6.34 -1.73 25.58
CA PHE A 536 -7.53 -1.28 24.86
C PHE A 536 -7.24 0.02 24.15
N HIS A 537 -7.59 0.08 22.86
CA HIS A 537 -7.52 1.26 22.03
C HIS A 537 -8.90 1.63 21.53
N HIS A 538 -9.28 2.88 21.70
CA HIS A 538 -10.47 3.47 21.11
C HIS A 538 -10.05 4.61 20.21
N GLN A 539 -10.49 4.59 18.96
CA GLN A 539 -10.15 5.60 17.97
C GLN A 539 -11.44 6.15 17.37
N PHE A 540 -11.56 7.47 17.38
CA PHE A 540 -12.64 8.21 16.73
C PHE A 540 -12.05 9.09 15.66
N ARG A 541 -12.65 9.09 14.48
CA ARG A 541 -12.32 10.02 13.41
C ARG A 541 -13.59 10.60 12.83
N TYR A 542 -13.64 11.92 12.75
CA TYR A 542 -14.61 12.64 11.95
C TYR A 542 -13.89 13.32 10.79
N ARG A 543 -14.44 13.22 9.58
CA ARG A 543 -13.93 13.91 8.40
C ARG A 543 -15.07 14.60 7.67
N LEU A 544 -14.85 15.85 7.30
CA LEU A 544 -15.67 16.64 6.41
C LEU A 544 -14.87 17.00 5.16
N ASN A 545 -15.36 16.64 3.98
CA ASN A 545 -14.84 17.09 2.70
C ASN A 545 -15.88 17.95 2.02
N TYR A 546 -15.48 19.13 1.57
CA TYR A 546 -16.32 20.04 0.81
C TYR A 546 -15.57 20.56 -0.40
N SER A 547 -16.11 20.32 -1.61
CA SER A 547 -15.55 20.75 -2.89
C SER A 547 -16.41 21.88 -3.45
N PHE A 548 -15.87 23.07 -3.59
CA PHE A 548 -16.61 24.22 -4.12
C PHE A 548 -16.34 24.37 -5.62
N LYS A 549 -17.33 24.05 -6.48
CA LYS A 549 -17.33 24.25 -7.96
C LYS A 549 -15.98 23.94 -8.60
N ASP A 550 -15.31 22.89 -8.17
CA ASP A 550 -13.96 22.51 -8.62
C ASP A 550 -12.87 23.60 -8.43
N ALA A 551 -13.16 24.71 -7.74
CA ALA A 551 -12.23 25.79 -7.51
C ALA A 551 -11.32 25.50 -6.31
N PHE A 552 -11.88 25.00 -5.23
CA PHE A 552 -11.12 24.60 -4.05
C PHE A 552 -11.82 23.45 -3.32
N ASN A 553 -11.03 22.66 -2.63
CA ASN A 553 -11.48 21.60 -1.75
C ASN A 553 -11.03 21.90 -0.32
N ILE A 554 -11.93 21.78 0.62
CA ILE A 554 -11.68 21.91 2.05
C ILE A 554 -11.89 20.58 2.71
N ARG A 555 -10.88 20.11 3.46
CA ARG A 555 -10.97 18.90 4.26
C ARG A 555 -10.66 19.22 5.71
N THR A 556 -11.59 18.91 6.60
CA THR A 556 -11.41 18.99 8.06
C THR A 556 -11.42 17.58 8.62
N THR A 557 -10.39 17.24 9.39
CA THR A 557 -10.28 15.93 10.06
C THR A 557 -10.08 16.14 11.55
N LEU A 558 -10.88 15.45 12.36
CA LEU A 558 -10.77 15.42 13.82
C LEU A 558 -10.50 13.98 14.24
N ASP A 559 -9.38 13.77 14.92
CA ASP A 559 -8.99 12.46 15.46
C ASP A 559 -8.95 12.51 16.98
N TYR A 560 -9.43 11.44 17.60
CA TYR A 560 -9.30 11.21 19.04
C TYR A 560 -8.94 9.75 19.29
N ASN A 561 -7.82 9.53 19.97
CA ASN A 561 -7.33 8.23 20.40
C ASN A 561 -7.35 8.15 21.93
N HIS A 562 -7.85 7.05 22.45
CA HIS A 562 -7.83 6.74 23.89
C HIS A 562 -7.23 5.36 24.06
N PHE A 563 -6.13 5.30 24.80
CA PHE A 563 -5.47 4.06 25.20
C PHE A 563 -5.68 3.81 26.67
N HIS A 564 -6.02 2.58 27.01
CA HIS A 564 -6.23 2.13 28.37
C HIS A 564 -5.56 0.77 28.61
N SER A 565 -4.92 0.62 29.77
CA SER A 565 -4.34 -0.63 30.24
C SER A 565 -4.54 -0.74 31.75
N GLN A 566 -4.63 -1.95 32.27
CA GLN A 566 -4.84 -2.18 33.72
C GLN A 566 -3.63 -1.76 34.57
N ASP A 567 -2.45 -1.60 33.98
CA ASP A 567 -1.19 -1.37 34.66
C ASP A 567 -0.74 0.09 34.70
N ARG A 568 -1.41 0.99 33.99
CA ARG A 568 -1.06 2.41 33.92
C ARG A 568 -2.28 3.30 33.68
N ALA A 569 -2.11 4.59 33.97
CA ALA A 569 -3.12 5.57 33.69
C ALA A 569 -3.49 5.58 32.20
N ALA A 570 -4.76 5.83 31.90
CA ALA A 570 -5.23 5.99 30.55
C ALA A 570 -4.57 7.20 29.88
N THR A 571 -4.18 7.04 28.63
CA THR A 571 -3.55 8.10 27.81
C THR A 571 -4.44 8.48 26.65
N LYS A 572 -4.36 9.74 26.22
CA LYS A 572 -5.22 10.33 25.20
C LYS A 572 -4.39 11.02 24.14
N GLY A 573 -4.86 10.96 22.91
CA GLY A 573 -4.33 11.72 21.80
C GLY A 573 -5.45 12.36 21.01
N TYR A 574 -5.27 13.60 20.58
CA TYR A 574 -6.21 14.26 19.68
C TYR A 574 -5.48 15.10 18.65
N GLN A 575 -6.12 15.26 17.51
CA GLN A 575 -5.60 16.00 16.40
C GLN A 575 -6.74 16.71 15.67
N VAL A 576 -6.46 17.95 15.26
CA VAL A 576 -7.32 18.71 14.36
C VAL A 576 -6.49 19.03 13.14
N THR A 577 -6.93 18.61 11.97
CA THR A 577 -6.26 18.86 10.69
C THR A 577 -7.19 19.60 9.77
N GLN A 578 -6.71 20.69 9.19
CA GLN A 578 -7.36 21.44 8.14
C GLN A 578 -6.51 21.42 6.89
N MET A 579 -7.07 20.97 5.76
CA MET A 579 -6.44 21.01 4.46
C MET A 579 -7.29 21.84 3.50
N ILE A 580 -6.63 22.65 2.71
CA ILE A 580 -7.22 23.44 1.64
C ILE A 580 -6.42 23.16 0.38
N SER A 581 -7.11 22.72 -0.66
CA SER A 581 -6.54 22.47 -1.98
C SER A 581 -7.18 23.40 -2.99
N SER A 582 -6.39 24.09 -3.80
CA SER A 582 -6.89 25.00 -4.82
C SER A 582 -6.09 24.91 -6.10
N ARG A 583 -6.77 25.12 -7.22
CA ARG A 583 -6.14 25.32 -8.52
C ARG A 583 -6.15 26.80 -8.85
N LEU A 584 -5.00 27.30 -9.28
CA LEU A 584 -4.84 28.61 -9.84
C LEU A 584 -4.65 28.48 -11.37
N PRO A 585 -5.73 28.51 -12.17
CA PRO A 585 -5.67 28.14 -13.59
C PRO A 585 -4.78 29.07 -14.42
N TRP A 586 -4.79 30.36 -14.07
CA TRP A 586 -3.97 31.37 -14.72
C TRP A 586 -2.47 31.14 -14.53
N ALA A 587 -2.07 30.46 -13.42
CA ALA A 587 -0.69 30.12 -13.13
C ALA A 587 -0.35 28.65 -13.46
N ARG A 588 -1.30 27.83 -13.92
CA ARG A 588 -1.15 26.35 -14.05
C ARG A 588 -0.60 25.71 -12.77
N LEU A 589 -0.98 26.27 -11.63
CA LEU A 589 -0.48 25.90 -10.32
C LEU A 589 -1.60 25.27 -9.49
N PHE A 590 -1.28 24.15 -8.85
CA PHE A 590 -2.10 23.55 -7.81
C PHE A 590 -1.38 23.77 -6.48
N ALA A 591 -2.10 24.23 -5.49
CA ALA A 591 -1.58 24.47 -4.15
C ALA A 591 -2.41 23.68 -3.14
N ASP A 592 -1.75 22.90 -2.29
CA ASP A 592 -2.34 22.24 -1.15
C ASP A 592 -1.66 22.80 0.11
N VAL A 593 -2.45 23.27 1.04
CA VAL A 593 -1.98 23.81 2.32
C VAL A 593 -2.67 23.00 3.42
N GLN A 594 -1.89 22.43 4.32
CA GLN A 594 -2.39 21.67 5.46
C GLN A 594 -1.79 22.19 6.75
N GLY A 595 -2.64 22.37 7.76
CA GLY A 595 -2.25 22.66 9.12
C GLY A 595 -2.87 21.65 10.08
N SER A 596 -2.08 21.14 11.01
CA SER A 596 -2.51 20.19 12.03
C SER A 596 -2.02 20.64 13.40
N TYR A 597 -2.90 20.66 14.38
CA TYR A 597 -2.55 20.70 15.80
C TYR A 597 -2.71 19.33 16.39
N PHE A 598 -1.72 18.85 17.11
CA PHE A 598 -1.75 17.55 17.76
C PHE A 598 -1.34 17.62 19.23
N SER A 599 -1.93 16.76 20.03
CA SER A 599 -1.54 16.51 21.40
C SER A 599 -1.79 15.04 21.72
N ALA A 600 -0.75 14.31 22.09
CA ALA A 600 -0.82 12.90 22.46
C ALA A 600 0.10 12.66 23.65
N ASP A 601 -0.43 12.07 24.73
CA ASP A 601 0.25 11.91 26.00
C ASP A 601 1.49 11.01 25.88
N ASP A 602 1.40 9.95 25.04
CA ASP A 602 2.48 9.00 24.83
C ASP A 602 2.44 8.37 23.42
N TYR A 603 3.35 7.39 23.20
CA TYR A 603 3.45 6.67 21.94
C TYR A 603 2.22 5.79 21.64
N ASP A 604 1.53 5.25 22.66
CA ASP A 604 0.37 4.39 22.46
C ASP A 604 -0.90 5.21 22.08
N SER A 605 -0.96 6.47 22.49
CA SER A 605 -2.04 7.40 22.13
C SER A 605 -1.74 8.30 20.93
N ARG A 606 -0.60 8.08 20.21
CA ARG A 606 -0.19 8.89 19.05
C ARG A 606 -1.26 9.01 17.98
N VAL A 607 -1.23 10.12 17.25
CA VAL A 607 -2.17 10.43 16.16
C VAL A 607 -1.44 10.50 14.82
N TYR A 608 -2.18 10.38 13.72
CA TYR A 608 -1.64 10.32 12.37
C TYR A 608 -2.34 11.31 11.45
N ALA A 609 -1.58 12.11 10.71
CA ALA A 609 -2.10 12.97 9.66
C ALA A 609 -1.69 12.43 8.28
N ALA A 610 -2.67 12.13 7.44
CA ALA A 610 -2.39 11.92 6.03
C ALA A 610 -2.06 13.26 5.38
N GLU A 611 -0.97 13.30 4.60
CA GLU A 611 -0.53 14.48 3.86
C GLU A 611 -0.42 14.14 2.38
N LYS A 612 -0.83 15.09 1.53
CA LYS A 612 -0.59 14.96 0.10
C LYS A 612 0.91 14.89 -0.17
N GLY A 613 1.32 13.86 -0.90
CA GLY A 613 2.70 13.53 -1.23
C GLY A 613 3.16 14.08 -2.57
N LEU A 614 4.38 13.72 -2.96
CA LEU A 614 4.87 13.79 -4.33
C LEU A 614 4.20 12.70 -5.18
N LEU A 615 4.42 12.68 -6.50
CA LEU A 615 3.89 11.59 -7.35
C LEU A 615 4.37 10.23 -6.86
N TYR A 616 3.44 9.29 -6.81
CA TYR A 616 3.70 7.90 -6.40
C TYR A 616 4.19 7.75 -4.96
N THR A 617 3.99 8.78 -4.11
CA THR A 617 4.34 8.70 -2.70
C THR A 617 3.13 8.95 -1.83
N PHE A 618 3.04 8.19 -0.76
CA PHE A 618 2.04 8.35 0.28
C PHE A 618 2.74 8.48 1.64
N TYR A 619 2.38 9.48 2.41
CA TYR A 619 3.04 9.76 3.67
C TYR A 619 2.03 10.10 4.77
N THR A 620 2.07 9.35 5.85
CA THR A 620 1.25 9.55 7.06
C THR A 620 2.17 9.71 8.27
N PRO A 621 2.62 10.93 8.57
CA PRO A 621 3.41 11.17 9.75
C PRO A 621 2.64 10.88 11.04
N SER A 622 3.31 10.27 12.00
CA SER A 622 2.80 10.03 13.35
C SER A 622 3.30 11.08 14.32
N PHE A 623 2.44 11.48 15.26
CA PHE A 623 2.75 12.51 16.24
C PHE A 623 2.46 12.02 17.65
N GLN A 624 3.44 12.26 18.54
CA GLN A 624 3.32 12.11 19.98
C GLN A 624 3.81 13.40 20.67
N GLY A 625 3.30 13.72 21.87
CA GLY A 625 3.54 15.00 22.52
C GLY A 625 2.62 16.11 21.97
N ARG A 626 2.99 17.36 22.13
CA ARG A 626 2.18 18.51 21.70
C ARG A 626 2.90 19.35 20.67
N GLY A 627 2.18 19.76 19.63
CA GLY A 627 2.79 20.58 18.60
C GLY A 627 1.87 20.94 17.45
N PHE A 628 2.49 21.53 16.45
CA PHE A 628 1.88 21.90 15.18
C PHE A 628 2.65 21.23 14.03
N ARG A 629 1.92 20.80 13.04
CA ARG A 629 2.47 20.38 11.75
C ARG A 629 1.80 21.19 10.66
N TYR A 630 2.58 21.77 9.77
CA TYR A 630 2.07 22.36 8.54
C TYR A 630 2.84 21.84 7.34
N SER A 631 2.14 21.74 6.22
CA SER A 631 2.74 21.39 4.93
C SER A 631 2.12 22.23 3.82
N VAL A 632 2.96 22.57 2.85
CA VAL A 632 2.55 23.27 1.63
C VAL A 632 3.09 22.48 0.45
N ARG A 633 2.20 22.01 -0.42
CA ARG A 633 2.56 21.37 -1.67
C ARG A 633 2.19 22.27 -2.84
N LEU A 634 3.12 22.52 -3.72
CA LEU A 634 2.94 23.25 -4.96
C LEU A 634 3.20 22.31 -6.13
N ARG A 635 2.27 22.23 -7.06
CA ARG A 635 2.38 21.45 -8.28
C ARG A 635 2.23 22.41 -9.46
N TYR A 636 3.28 22.55 -10.24
CA TYR A 636 3.35 23.43 -11.38
C TYR A 636 3.45 22.66 -12.71
N GLU A 637 2.43 22.76 -13.55
CA GLU A 637 2.36 22.14 -14.85
C GLU A 637 2.81 23.14 -15.93
N LEU A 638 4.11 23.17 -16.22
CA LEU A 638 4.66 24.06 -17.26
C LEU A 638 3.99 23.78 -18.61
N ASN A 639 3.91 22.49 -18.98
CA ASN A 639 3.20 21.99 -20.13
C ASN A 639 2.86 20.49 -19.95
N LYS A 640 2.32 19.82 -20.98
CA LYS A 640 2.01 18.37 -20.92
C LYS A 640 3.23 17.46 -20.71
N HIS A 641 4.45 17.98 -20.92
CA HIS A 641 5.70 17.23 -20.81
C HIS A 641 6.39 17.46 -19.45
N TRP A 642 6.30 18.66 -18.87
CA TRP A 642 7.07 19.06 -17.68
C TRP A 642 6.14 19.36 -16.51
N LEU A 643 6.38 18.66 -15.41
CA LEU A 643 5.68 18.85 -14.16
C LEU A 643 6.70 18.98 -13.02
N PHE A 644 6.59 20.05 -12.24
CA PHE A 644 7.35 20.29 -11.03
C PHE A 644 6.43 20.16 -9.82
N ILE A 645 6.87 19.45 -8.81
CA ILE A 645 6.19 19.36 -7.51
C ILE A 645 7.19 19.71 -6.42
N THR A 646 6.78 20.58 -5.52
CA THR A 646 7.56 20.93 -4.34
C THR A 646 6.66 20.82 -3.12
N LYS A 647 7.12 20.16 -2.07
CA LYS A 647 6.45 20.07 -0.79
C LYS A 647 7.38 20.55 0.31
N LEU A 648 6.94 21.56 1.06
CA LEU A 648 7.57 22.00 2.31
C LEU A 648 6.75 21.45 3.47
N GLY A 649 7.40 20.85 4.46
CA GLY A 649 6.76 20.37 5.67
C GLY A 649 7.53 20.75 6.92
N GLU A 650 6.88 21.29 7.96
CA GLU A 650 7.52 21.56 9.24
C GLU A 650 6.66 21.09 10.40
N THR A 651 7.29 20.40 11.35
CA THR A 651 6.71 20.03 12.65
C THR A 651 7.40 20.84 13.73
N ILE A 652 6.61 21.49 14.61
CA ILE A 652 7.07 22.26 15.74
C ILE A 652 6.51 21.64 17.00
N TYR A 653 7.36 21.14 17.88
CA TYR A 653 6.97 20.61 19.19
C TYR A 653 6.96 21.72 20.23
N LEU A 654 5.95 21.69 21.12
CA LEU A 654 5.77 22.67 22.21
C LEU A 654 6.22 22.13 23.57
N ASP A 655 6.54 20.83 23.64
CA ASP A 655 6.76 20.09 24.88
C ASP A 655 8.17 19.48 25.00
N ARG A 656 9.02 19.74 24.01
CA ARG A 656 10.38 19.17 23.97
C ARG A 656 11.35 20.03 23.17
N ASN A 657 12.64 19.87 23.49
CA ASN A 657 13.75 20.53 22.78
C ASN A 657 14.65 19.53 22.03
N GLU A 658 14.26 18.27 21.97
CA GLU A 658 14.95 17.23 21.20
C GLU A 658 13.93 16.31 20.54
N ILE A 659 14.22 15.87 19.29
CA ILE A 659 13.35 15.01 18.50
C ILE A 659 14.13 13.77 18.08
N GLY A 660 13.57 12.58 18.32
CA GLY A 660 14.21 11.31 17.99
C GLY A 660 15.20 10.83 19.06
N SER A 661 16.02 9.85 18.72
CA SER A 661 17.01 9.26 19.63
C SER A 661 18.21 8.70 18.87
N GLY A 662 19.31 8.40 19.59
CA GLY A 662 20.52 7.82 19.02
C GLY A 662 21.14 8.69 17.92
N ASN A 663 21.45 8.10 16.76
CA ASN A 663 22.02 8.81 15.62
C ASN A 663 21.00 9.69 14.89
N ASP A 664 19.71 9.42 15.04
CA ASP A 664 18.62 10.20 14.43
C ASP A 664 18.13 11.35 15.34
N LEU A 665 18.82 11.63 16.47
CA LEU A 665 18.50 12.73 17.38
C LEU A 665 18.70 14.08 16.66
N ILE A 666 17.69 14.93 16.74
CA ILE A 666 17.71 16.32 16.26
C ILE A 666 17.68 17.23 17.50
N ARG A 667 18.66 18.12 17.62
CA ARG A 667 18.66 19.17 18.64
C ARG A 667 17.73 20.28 18.24
N GLY A 668 16.78 20.61 19.12
CA GLY A 668 15.75 21.61 18.88
C GLY A 668 14.35 20.98 18.78
N ASN A 669 13.36 21.83 18.75
CA ASN A 669 11.95 21.47 18.74
C ASN A 669 11.30 21.49 17.36
N LYS A 670 12.08 21.72 16.29
CA LYS A 670 11.61 21.85 14.92
C LYS A 670 12.20 20.80 14.01
N LYS A 671 11.38 20.29 13.11
CA LYS A 671 11.77 19.37 12.05
C LYS A 671 11.13 19.84 10.75
N ALA A 672 11.92 20.46 9.87
CA ALA A 672 11.47 20.97 8.58
C ALA A 672 12.23 20.32 7.44
N ASP A 673 11.55 20.04 6.34
CA ASP A 673 12.12 19.46 5.12
C ASP A 673 11.43 20.02 3.87
N ILE A 674 12.18 20.08 2.79
CA ILE A 674 11.65 20.33 1.45
C ILE A 674 11.86 19.09 0.59
N GLN A 675 10.83 18.71 -0.12
CA GLN A 675 10.84 17.63 -1.09
C GLN A 675 10.54 18.21 -2.46
N MET A 676 11.36 17.86 -3.44
CA MET A 676 11.22 18.35 -4.81
C MET A 676 11.18 17.18 -5.78
N GLN A 677 10.33 17.30 -6.80
CA GLN A 677 10.20 16.28 -7.83
C GLN A 677 9.98 16.92 -9.19
N LEU A 678 10.71 16.42 -10.17
CA LEU A 678 10.56 16.79 -11.57
C LEU A 678 10.15 15.56 -12.36
N ARG A 679 9.06 15.69 -13.13
CA ARG A 679 8.64 14.70 -14.12
C ARG A 679 8.77 15.26 -15.52
N ILE A 680 9.41 14.51 -16.39
CA ILE A 680 9.54 14.81 -17.83
C ILE A 680 8.90 13.66 -18.60
N LYS A 681 7.98 13.98 -19.54
CA LYS A 681 7.36 13.02 -20.48
C LYS A 681 7.74 13.39 -21.91
N PHE A 682 8.10 12.41 -22.74
CA PHE A 682 8.47 12.63 -24.15
C PHE A 682 8.22 11.37 -24.99
#